data_0c8d13f70c7dc834d8d2f1f775ef0f6b
#
_entry.id   0c8d13f70c7dc834d8d2f1f775ef0f6b
#
_cell.length_a   1.000
_cell.length_b   1.000
_cell.length_c   1.000
_cell.angle_alpha   90.00
_cell.angle_beta   90.00
_cell.angle_gamma   90.00
#
_symmetry.space_group_name_H-M   'P 1'
#
loop_
_entity.id
_entity.type
_entity.pdbx_description
1 polymer ?
#
loop_
_entity_poly.entity_id
_entity_poly.type
_entity_poly.pdbx_seq_one_letter_code
_entity_poly.pdbx_strand_id
1 'polypeptide(L)'
;MKSDLLMQVRKLTYLDKHLLCGDFGLEREGLRVDSNGVLSFEKHPEIFGDKISNPYITTDFSESQIELITPAFNSCEKTYNFLSNLYNIVVLDIKEDEYIWSQSMPCIIPSDKEIPIATYNEDSQAGYEARSYRELLMKKYGGKKQLISGIHYNFSFNEEMIKRLYENSNEEIEFKQFKDDIYLKMVRNYLRYRWLILYLLGGTGVIHESYTKECVRQLEEVADGAFSNEGAVSYRNSECGYKNKVDLYPDYSSAAGYVKSINEYIENGIIESHKELYSSVRLKAKDNNNLLESIEMDGINYLEYRSIDINPFDKCGVSLDDLKFLHVFNIFLLLREEQNYEKWQEEADENQNLIARYGHENIDLKLNGEAIKREAWSLDILEEIKLINNELSLGKENIIDLMIEKVKNYKLTYSYKIIEKVKNEGFVEAYMSLSKGYKKDAFNNRFRYIGYEDMELSTQILLKEAIKRGIKVEIIDESDNFISLEKNNKVEYVKQATKTSKDNYISVLMMENKVVTKKILEKAGIRIPSGMEFHDIETAMNNADKFINKPIVIKPKSTNFGLGISIFNEGSKKEDIEKALNIAFKYDRTVLVEEFIEGKEYRFLVIGDAVAGILHRVPANVVGDGSRTITELVAEKNMNPLRGRGYKTPLEKINLDDNVDLFLKQSNKTVSYIPKDGEVVYLRENSNISTGGDSVDFTDGIPEKFKKIAVDAAKAVGAKICGVDMIIKDYDDKNSSYGIIELNFNPAIHIHSYPYIGKEREIAKAILKLLELI
;
A
#
# COMPACT_ATOMS: atom_id res chain seq x y z
N MET A 1 18.73 1.34 -40.78
CA MET A 1 18.13 1.07 -39.45
C MET A 1 18.55 2.09 -38.39
N LYS A 2 19.83 2.16 -37.91
CA LYS A 2 20.20 3.16 -36.87
C LYS A 2 20.03 4.62 -37.29
N SER A 3 20.30 4.97 -38.57
CA SER A 3 20.08 6.33 -39.09
C SER A 3 18.61 6.73 -39.10
N ASP A 4 17.74 5.79 -39.46
CA ASP A 4 16.30 6.07 -39.55
C ASP A 4 15.69 6.22 -38.13
N LEU A 5 16.10 5.36 -37.20
CA LEU A 5 15.72 5.47 -35.81
C LEU A 5 16.15 6.83 -35.20
N LEU A 6 17.40 7.27 -35.46
CA LEU A 6 17.87 8.57 -35.01
C LEU A 6 17.03 9.73 -35.57
N MET A 7 16.57 9.60 -36.84
CA MET A 7 15.68 10.59 -37.43
C MET A 7 14.32 10.63 -36.72
N GLN A 8 13.76 9.49 -36.34
CA GLN A 8 12.51 9.41 -35.58
C GLN A 8 12.69 9.92 -34.16
N VAL A 9 13.77 9.57 -33.47
CA VAL A 9 14.10 10.09 -32.12
C VAL A 9 14.16 11.60 -32.11
N ARG A 10 14.76 12.23 -33.14
CA ARG A 10 14.84 13.69 -33.26
C ARG A 10 13.47 14.36 -33.30
N LYS A 11 12.40 13.66 -33.72
CA LYS A 11 11.03 14.19 -33.65
C LYS A 11 10.52 14.35 -32.21
N LEU A 12 11.17 13.72 -31.22
CA LEU A 12 10.82 13.82 -29.81
C LEU A 12 11.77 14.73 -29.01
N THR A 13 12.95 15.07 -29.54
CA THR A 13 13.98 15.81 -28.77
C THR A 13 13.60 17.24 -28.44
N TYR A 14 12.61 17.83 -29.10
CA TYR A 14 12.07 19.17 -28.76
C TYR A 14 11.04 19.15 -27.64
N LEU A 15 10.60 17.96 -27.22
CA LEU A 15 9.65 17.80 -26.15
C LEU A 15 10.34 17.89 -24.80
N ASP A 16 9.69 18.56 -23.85
CA ASP A 16 10.12 18.53 -22.47
C ASP A 16 10.05 17.10 -21.92
N LYS A 17 11.04 16.70 -21.12
CA LYS A 17 11.17 15.33 -20.61
C LYS A 17 9.93 14.84 -19.85
N HIS A 18 9.22 15.74 -19.14
CA HIS A 18 8.01 15.35 -18.43
C HIS A 18 6.86 14.95 -19.36
N LEU A 19 6.86 15.40 -20.61
CA LEU A 19 5.88 14.99 -21.62
C LEU A 19 6.15 13.60 -22.15
N LEU A 20 7.40 13.13 -22.09
CA LEU A 20 7.77 11.75 -22.46
C LEU A 20 7.34 10.71 -21.42
N CYS A 21 6.91 11.16 -20.23
CA CYS A 21 6.21 10.31 -19.28
C CYS A 21 4.81 10.00 -19.81
N GLY A 22 4.25 8.89 -19.35
CA GLY A 22 2.86 8.53 -19.61
C GLY A 22 2.09 8.41 -18.32
N ASP A 23 0.87 7.91 -18.43
CA ASP A 23 0.10 7.44 -17.29
C ASP A 23 0.22 5.92 -17.20
N PHE A 24 0.44 5.42 -15.99
CA PHE A 24 0.73 4.02 -15.69
C PHE A 24 -0.33 3.48 -14.73
N GLY A 25 -0.92 2.35 -15.07
CA GLY A 25 -1.79 1.59 -14.19
C GLY A 25 -1.36 0.12 -14.14
N LEU A 26 -1.64 -0.53 -13.02
CA LEU A 26 -1.36 -1.96 -12.84
C LEU A 26 -2.58 -2.67 -12.29
N GLU A 27 -2.83 -3.87 -12.84
CA GLU A 27 -3.73 -4.85 -12.27
C GLU A 27 -2.91 -6.10 -11.94
N ARG A 28 -2.99 -6.58 -10.70
CA ARG A 28 -2.31 -7.77 -10.26
C ARG A 28 -3.32 -8.79 -9.78
N GLU A 29 -3.44 -9.87 -10.52
CA GLU A 29 -4.19 -11.04 -10.09
C GLU A 29 -3.33 -11.93 -9.18
N GLY A 30 -3.97 -12.72 -8.33
CA GLY A 30 -3.25 -13.70 -7.51
C GLY A 30 -4.17 -14.62 -6.74
N LEU A 31 -3.81 -15.92 -6.68
CA LEU A 31 -4.57 -16.92 -5.94
C LEU A 31 -4.30 -16.81 -4.45
N ARG A 32 -5.34 -16.92 -3.65
CA ARG A 32 -5.21 -17.17 -2.21
C ARG A 32 -5.00 -18.66 -1.99
N VAL A 33 -4.03 -19.00 -1.16
CA VAL A 33 -3.66 -20.39 -0.82
C VAL A 33 -3.53 -20.55 0.68
N ASP A 34 -3.68 -21.80 1.15
CA ASP A 34 -3.37 -22.17 2.54
C ASP A 34 -1.85 -22.29 2.78
N SER A 35 -1.45 -22.65 3.99
CA SER A 35 -0.04 -22.84 4.36
C SER A 35 0.68 -23.96 3.61
N ASN A 36 -0.03 -24.85 2.93
CA ASN A 36 0.48 -25.97 2.14
C ASN A 36 0.49 -25.68 0.64
N GLY A 37 0.15 -24.47 0.23
CA GLY A 37 0.10 -24.08 -1.18
C GLY A 37 -1.12 -24.64 -1.94
N VAL A 38 -2.17 -25.06 -1.24
CA VAL A 38 -3.43 -25.52 -1.84
C VAL A 38 -4.37 -24.34 -2.01
N LEU A 39 -5.11 -24.31 -3.13
CA LEU A 39 -6.11 -23.28 -3.43
C LEU A 39 -7.06 -23.05 -2.25
N SER A 40 -7.21 -21.83 -1.80
CA SER A 40 -8.12 -21.47 -0.73
C SER A 40 -9.60 -21.56 -1.19
N PHE A 41 -10.48 -22.02 -0.30
CA PHE A 41 -11.94 -22.03 -0.51
C PHE A 41 -12.66 -20.92 0.27
N GLU A 42 -11.89 -20.05 0.94
CA GLU A 42 -12.45 -18.98 1.72
C GLU A 42 -13.13 -17.92 0.84
N LYS A 43 -14.20 -17.34 1.35
CA LYS A 43 -14.87 -16.23 0.68
C LYS A 43 -13.96 -14.99 0.62
N HIS A 44 -14.23 -14.12 -0.34
CA HIS A 44 -13.61 -12.79 -0.37
C HIS A 44 -13.87 -12.05 0.94
N PRO A 45 -12.84 -11.48 1.60
CA PRO A 45 -13.02 -10.83 2.91
C PRO A 45 -14.01 -9.67 2.85
N GLU A 46 -15.03 -9.72 3.71
CA GLU A 46 -16.08 -8.69 3.78
C GLU A 46 -15.54 -7.28 4.08
N ILE A 47 -14.35 -7.22 4.68
CA ILE A 47 -13.71 -5.95 5.03
C ILE A 47 -13.39 -5.09 3.80
N PHE A 48 -13.20 -5.69 2.63
CA PHE A 48 -12.97 -4.99 1.36
C PHE A 48 -14.28 -4.46 0.73
N GLY A 49 -15.43 -4.85 1.28
CA GLY A 49 -16.74 -4.42 0.79
C GLY A 49 -17.18 -5.17 -0.46
N ASP A 50 -18.03 -4.52 -1.26
CA ASP A 50 -18.57 -5.11 -2.47
C ASP A 50 -17.53 -5.12 -3.60
N LYS A 51 -17.36 -6.28 -4.25
CA LYS A 51 -16.35 -6.55 -5.28
C LYS A 51 -16.53 -5.75 -6.56
N ILE A 52 -17.75 -5.33 -6.86
CA ILE A 52 -18.05 -4.54 -8.08
C ILE A 52 -17.76 -3.07 -7.84
N SER A 53 -18.06 -2.56 -6.65
CA SER A 53 -17.93 -1.14 -6.31
C SER A 53 -16.57 -0.76 -5.71
N ASN A 54 -15.77 -1.72 -5.22
CA ASN A 54 -14.43 -1.41 -4.76
C ASN A 54 -13.49 -1.21 -5.97
N PRO A 55 -12.93 0.00 -6.17
CA PRO A 55 -12.11 0.28 -7.35
C PRO A 55 -10.69 -0.30 -7.27
N TYR A 56 -10.29 -0.86 -6.13
CA TYR A 56 -8.91 -1.27 -5.88
C TYR A 56 -8.72 -2.76 -5.61
N ILE A 57 -9.72 -3.41 -4.99
CA ILE A 57 -9.63 -4.81 -4.54
C ILE A 57 -10.89 -5.54 -4.94
N THR A 58 -10.77 -6.47 -5.87
CA THR A 58 -11.87 -7.29 -6.39
C THR A 58 -11.45 -8.75 -6.55
N THR A 59 -12.22 -9.52 -7.30
CA THR A 59 -11.89 -10.90 -7.70
C THR A 59 -11.98 -11.01 -9.22
N ASP A 60 -11.08 -11.79 -9.82
CA ASP A 60 -11.21 -12.15 -11.22
C ASP A 60 -12.20 -13.32 -11.40
N PHE A 61 -11.77 -14.48 -11.87
CA PHE A 61 -12.66 -15.62 -12.14
C PHE A 61 -13.10 -16.35 -10.86
N SER A 62 -12.16 -16.68 -10.00
CA SER A 62 -12.41 -17.46 -8.78
C SER A 62 -12.57 -16.58 -7.55
N GLU A 63 -13.41 -17.03 -6.58
CA GLU A 63 -13.48 -16.42 -5.26
C GLU A 63 -12.10 -16.35 -4.57
N SER A 64 -11.23 -17.33 -4.89
CA SER A 64 -9.84 -17.37 -4.38
C SER A 64 -8.88 -16.48 -5.15
N GLN A 65 -9.25 -15.97 -6.33
CA GLN A 65 -8.40 -15.16 -7.19
C GLN A 65 -8.65 -13.68 -6.95
N ILE A 66 -7.83 -13.11 -6.08
CA ILE A 66 -7.92 -11.67 -5.77
C ILE A 66 -7.26 -10.86 -6.88
N GLU A 67 -7.84 -9.70 -7.17
CA GLU A 67 -7.34 -8.75 -8.15
C GLU A 67 -7.15 -7.39 -7.50
N LEU A 68 -5.94 -6.84 -7.65
CA LEU A 68 -5.51 -5.55 -7.12
C LEU A 68 -5.36 -4.56 -8.28
N ILE A 69 -6.06 -3.45 -8.23
CA ILE A 69 -6.13 -2.47 -9.32
C ILE A 69 -5.65 -1.12 -8.81
N THR A 70 -4.64 -0.54 -9.45
CA THR A 70 -4.18 0.81 -9.13
C THR A 70 -4.95 1.86 -9.93
N PRO A 71 -5.10 3.08 -9.40
CA PRO A 71 -5.35 4.24 -10.25
C PRO A 71 -4.22 4.42 -11.28
N ALA A 72 -4.50 5.19 -12.34
CA ALA A 72 -3.46 5.65 -13.24
C ALA A 72 -2.65 6.79 -12.58
N PHE A 73 -1.33 6.67 -12.62
CA PHE A 73 -0.39 7.69 -12.13
C PHE A 73 0.61 8.07 -13.22
N ASN A 74 1.07 9.28 -13.21
CA ASN A 74 2.09 9.79 -14.13
C ASN A 74 3.55 9.38 -13.73
N SER A 75 3.71 8.33 -12.92
CA SER A 75 5.00 7.86 -12.43
C SER A 75 4.97 6.36 -12.16
N CYS A 76 5.97 5.64 -12.67
CA CYS A 76 6.16 4.21 -12.36
C CYS A 76 6.29 3.97 -10.84
N GLU A 77 7.00 4.88 -10.14
CA GLU A 77 7.21 4.79 -8.69
C GLU A 77 5.90 4.89 -7.92
N LYS A 78 5.04 5.85 -8.26
CA LYS A 78 3.73 6.03 -7.60
C LYS A 78 2.83 4.83 -7.85
N THR A 79 2.79 4.31 -9.08
CA THR A 79 2.02 3.13 -9.45
C THR A 79 2.49 1.89 -8.68
N TYR A 80 3.80 1.64 -8.65
CA TYR A 80 4.41 0.54 -7.92
C TYR A 80 4.14 0.64 -6.41
N ASN A 81 4.34 1.83 -5.82
CA ASN A 81 4.12 2.06 -4.40
C ASN A 81 2.65 1.84 -4.02
N PHE A 82 1.71 2.29 -4.86
CA PHE A 82 0.30 2.07 -4.60
C PHE A 82 -0.06 0.57 -4.66
N LEU A 83 0.42 -0.16 -5.67
CA LEU A 83 0.23 -1.62 -5.74
C LEU A 83 0.85 -2.33 -4.54
N SER A 84 2.05 -1.91 -4.10
CA SER A 84 2.71 -2.43 -2.91
C SER A 84 1.88 -2.22 -1.63
N ASN A 85 1.20 -1.07 -1.52
CA ASN A 85 0.26 -0.81 -0.42
C ASN A 85 -0.99 -1.69 -0.50
N LEU A 86 -1.56 -1.89 -1.69
CA LEU A 86 -2.69 -2.80 -1.90
C LEU A 86 -2.33 -4.23 -1.50
N TYR A 87 -1.17 -4.71 -1.94
CA TYR A 87 -0.67 -6.03 -1.55
C TYR A 87 -0.56 -6.18 -0.03
N ASN A 88 0.07 -5.20 0.63
CA ASN A 88 0.24 -5.20 2.08
C ASN A 88 -1.12 -5.17 2.81
N ILE A 89 -2.08 -4.38 2.34
CA ILE A 89 -3.44 -4.35 2.89
C ILE A 89 -4.08 -5.74 2.79
N VAL A 90 -4.02 -6.36 1.61
CA VAL A 90 -4.70 -7.64 1.39
C VAL A 90 -4.09 -8.77 2.21
N VAL A 91 -2.75 -8.92 2.21
CA VAL A 91 -2.10 -10.04 2.94
C VAL A 91 -2.26 -9.95 4.46
N LEU A 92 -2.60 -8.76 4.99
CA LEU A 92 -2.87 -8.54 6.41
C LEU A 92 -4.34 -8.76 6.80
N ASP A 93 -5.27 -8.66 5.84
CA ASP A 93 -6.71 -8.73 6.08
C ASP A 93 -7.35 -10.03 5.56
N ILE A 94 -6.61 -10.91 4.87
CA ILE A 94 -6.98 -12.32 4.65
C ILE A 94 -6.71 -13.13 5.93
N LYS A 95 -7.21 -14.36 6.00
CA LYS A 95 -6.99 -15.23 7.17
C LYS A 95 -5.51 -15.37 7.51
N GLU A 96 -5.20 -15.64 8.78
CA GLU A 96 -3.84 -15.74 9.29
C GLU A 96 -3.02 -16.81 8.56
N ASP A 97 -3.64 -17.94 8.24
CA ASP A 97 -3.06 -19.08 7.53
C ASP A 97 -3.20 -19.01 6.01
N GLU A 98 -3.76 -17.92 5.45
CA GLU A 98 -3.82 -17.68 4.02
C GLU A 98 -2.66 -16.81 3.53
N TYR A 99 -2.25 -17.04 2.30
CA TYR A 99 -1.18 -16.33 1.59
C TYR A 99 -1.60 -16.04 0.15
N ILE A 100 -0.94 -15.09 -0.51
CA ILE A 100 -1.08 -14.86 -1.95
C ILE A 100 0.00 -15.64 -2.67
N TRP A 101 -0.40 -16.50 -3.60
CA TRP A 101 0.48 -17.31 -4.43
C TRP A 101 1.35 -16.43 -5.31
N SER A 102 2.66 -16.65 -5.31
CA SER A 102 3.64 -15.76 -5.94
C SER A 102 4.04 -16.20 -7.35
N GLN A 103 3.09 -16.76 -8.14
CA GLN A 103 3.30 -17.20 -9.51
C GLN A 103 2.02 -17.01 -10.34
N SER A 104 2.17 -16.89 -11.68
CA SER A 104 1.03 -16.82 -12.60
C SER A 104 0.37 -18.18 -12.82
N MET A 105 1.14 -19.26 -12.95
CA MET A 105 0.55 -20.59 -13.06
C MET A 105 -0.04 -21.00 -11.71
N PRO A 106 -1.16 -21.77 -11.73
CA PRO A 106 -1.88 -22.08 -10.49
C PRO A 106 -1.04 -22.84 -9.47
N CYS A 107 -1.42 -22.67 -8.22
CA CYS A 107 -1.03 -23.46 -7.06
C CYS A 107 -1.53 -24.92 -7.15
N ILE A 108 -1.47 -25.67 -6.07
CA ILE A 108 -2.10 -26.99 -5.99
C ILE A 108 -3.63 -26.84 -6.11
N ILE A 109 -4.19 -27.41 -7.18
CA ILE A 109 -5.63 -27.36 -7.48
C ILE A 109 -6.27 -28.71 -7.15
N PRO A 110 -7.34 -28.76 -6.32
CA PRO A 110 -7.98 -30.02 -5.98
C PRO A 110 -8.64 -30.67 -7.22
N SER A 111 -9.73 -30.11 -7.71
CA SER A 111 -10.39 -30.56 -8.95
C SER A 111 -11.13 -29.40 -9.61
N ASP A 112 -11.41 -29.51 -10.92
CA ASP A 112 -12.18 -28.48 -11.64
C ASP A 112 -13.54 -28.17 -10.99
N LYS A 113 -14.21 -29.20 -10.46
CA LYS A 113 -15.56 -29.06 -9.88
C LYS A 113 -15.57 -28.34 -8.54
N GLU A 114 -14.44 -28.30 -7.86
CA GLU A 114 -14.28 -27.68 -6.54
C GLU A 114 -13.77 -26.24 -6.62
N ILE A 115 -13.39 -25.75 -7.81
CA ILE A 115 -12.94 -24.38 -7.97
C ILE A 115 -14.09 -23.42 -7.65
N PRO A 116 -13.96 -22.56 -6.63
CA PRO A 116 -15.02 -21.65 -6.24
C PRO A 116 -15.11 -20.49 -7.21
N ILE A 117 -16.13 -20.45 -8.05
CA ILE A 117 -16.42 -19.32 -8.94
C ILE A 117 -16.79 -18.10 -8.09
N ALA A 118 -16.27 -16.92 -8.44
CA ALA A 118 -16.55 -15.70 -7.71
C ALA A 118 -18.06 -15.40 -7.59
N THR A 119 -18.49 -15.09 -6.38
CA THR A 119 -19.88 -14.73 -6.06
C THR A 119 -20.05 -13.22 -5.95
N TYR A 120 -21.21 -12.72 -6.33
CA TYR A 120 -21.56 -11.30 -6.30
C TYR A 120 -22.94 -11.12 -5.69
N ASN A 121 -23.33 -9.88 -5.44
CA ASN A 121 -24.72 -9.59 -5.07
C ASN A 121 -25.61 -9.77 -6.31
N GLU A 122 -26.27 -10.91 -6.39
CA GLU A 122 -27.15 -11.29 -7.54
C GLU A 122 -28.46 -10.51 -7.58
N ASP A 123 -28.82 -9.76 -6.53
CA ASP A 123 -29.96 -8.84 -6.56
C ASP A 123 -29.67 -7.59 -7.45
N SER A 124 -28.40 -7.35 -7.76
CA SER A 124 -27.98 -6.32 -8.70
C SER A 124 -27.78 -6.90 -10.10
N GLN A 125 -28.20 -6.16 -11.13
CA GLN A 125 -27.99 -6.55 -12.54
C GLN A 125 -26.52 -6.82 -12.84
N ALA A 126 -25.63 -5.92 -12.38
CA ALA A 126 -24.18 -6.07 -12.58
C ALA A 126 -23.61 -7.34 -11.90
N GLY A 127 -24.09 -7.69 -10.70
CA GLY A 127 -23.68 -8.91 -9.99
C GLY A 127 -24.15 -10.18 -10.70
N TYR A 128 -25.38 -10.20 -11.17
CA TYR A 128 -25.93 -11.30 -11.96
C TYR A 128 -25.14 -11.50 -13.26
N GLU A 129 -24.88 -10.45 -14.02
CA GLU A 129 -24.10 -10.52 -15.26
C GLU A 129 -22.67 -11.00 -15.01
N ALA A 130 -22.00 -10.47 -13.97
CA ALA A 130 -20.65 -10.85 -13.59
C ALA A 130 -20.56 -12.36 -13.24
N ARG A 131 -21.55 -12.90 -12.52
CA ARG A 131 -21.64 -14.31 -12.17
C ARG A 131 -21.89 -15.17 -13.40
N SER A 132 -22.93 -14.84 -14.18
CA SER A 132 -23.34 -15.60 -15.37
C SER A 132 -22.21 -15.69 -16.40
N TYR A 133 -21.45 -14.63 -16.59
CA TYR A 133 -20.30 -14.62 -17.49
C TYR A 133 -19.22 -15.64 -17.04
N ARG A 134 -18.90 -15.69 -15.75
CA ARG A 134 -17.90 -16.65 -15.22
C ARG A 134 -18.36 -18.10 -15.32
N GLU A 135 -19.64 -18.36 -15.12
CA GLU A 135 -20.25 -19.70 -15.34
C GLU A 135 -20.16 -20.13 -16.80
N LEU A 136 -20.36 -19.21 -17.73
CA LEU A 136 -20.15 -19.43 -19.16
C LEU A 136 -18.68 -19.80 -19.44
N LEU A 137 -17.72 -19.05 -18.92
CA LEU A 137 -16.28 -19.30 -19.10
C LEU A 137 -15.90 -20.67 -18.52
N MET A 138 -16.41 -21.01 -17.33
CA MET A 138 -16.21 -22.33 -16.72
C MET A 138 -16.66 -23.46 -17.64
N LYS A 139 -17.85 -23.33 -18.24
CA LYS A 139 -18.39 -24.31 -19.18
C LYS A 139 -17.61 -24.39 -20.47
N LYS A 140 -17.10 -23.24 -20.99
CA LYS A 140 -16.43 -23.16 -22.30
C LYS A 140 -14.96 -23.59 -22.23
N TYR A 141 -14.22 -23.23 -21.17
CA TYR A 141 -12.76 -23.36 -21.07
C TYR A 141 -12.28 -24.24 -19.93
N GLY A 142 -13.15 -24.59 -18.95
CA GLY A 142 -12.79 -25.27 -17.71
C GLY A 142 -12.22 -24.33 -16.65
N GLY A 143 -12.23 -24.75 -15.38
CA GLY A 143 -11.85 -23.90 -14.26
C GLY A 143 -10.33 -23.73 -14.07
N LYS A 144 -9.55 -24.80 -14.29
CA LYS A 144 -8.10 -24.78 -14.02
C LYS A 144 -7.36 -23.71 -14.84
N LYS A 145 -7.72 -23.55 -16.12
CA LYS A 145 -7.12 -22.54 -16.99
C LYS A 145 -7.49 -21.10 -16.57
N GLN A 146 -8.69 -20.93 -15.99
CA GLN A 146 -9.15 -19.63 -15.49
C GLN A 146 -8.40 -19.15 -14.24
N LEU A 147 -7.74 -20.06 -13.51
CA LEU A 147 -6.94 -19.74 -12.32
C LEU A 147 -5.55 -19.17 -12.66
N ILE A 148 -5.18 -19.12 -13.93
CA ILE A 148 -3.94 -18.46 -14.35
C ILE A 148 -4.07 -16.97 -14.03
N SER A 149 -3.10 -16.45 -13.29
CA SER A 149 -3.03 -15.05 -12.87
C SER A 149 -1.95 -14.30 -13.65
N GLY A 150 -2.03 -12.97 -13.69
CA GLY A 150 -1.05 -12.17 -14.41
C GLY A 150 -0.91 -10.76 -13.88
N ILE A 151 -0.05 -10.01 -14.54
CA ILE A 151 0.06 -8.56 -14.40
C ILE A 151 -0.49 -7.95 -15.67
N HIS A 152 -1.48 -7.07 -15.54
CA HIS A 152 -1.90 -6.20 -16.62
C HIS A 152 -1.25 -4.84 -16.43
N TYR A 153 -0.55 -4.39 -17.45
CA TYR A 153 0.11 -3.10 -17.47
C TYR A 153 -0.64 -2.16 -18.38
N ASN A 154 -1.28 -1.15 -17.79
CA ASN A 154 -2.04 -0.13 -18.48
C ASN A 154 -1.14 1.08 -18.75
N PHE A 155 -1.12 1.56 -19.99
CA PHE A 155 -0.26 2.66 -20.41
C PHE A 155 -0.95 3.59 -21.40
N SER A 156 -0.82 4.89 -21.18
CA SER A 156 -1.08 5.92 -22.18
C SER A 156 0.04 6.95 -22.21
N PHE A 157 0.30 7.53 -23.36
CA PHE A 157 1.15 8.71 -23.45
C PHE A 157 0.44 9.94 -22.88
N ASN A 158 1.22 10.92 -22.43
CA ASN A 158 0.72 12.22 -22.09
C ASN A 158 0.00 12.83 -23.30
N GLU A 159 -1.25 13.26 -23.13
CA GLU A 159 -2.07 13.79 -24.25
C GLU A 159 -1.46 15.03 -24.87
N GLU A 160 -0.82 15.89 -24.08
CA GLU A 160 -0.12 17.07 -24.61
C GLU A 160 1.08 16.67 -25.51
N MET A 161 1.75 15.57 -25.21
CA MET A 161 2.78 15.00 -26.09
C MET A 161 2.19 14.65 -27.45
N ILE A 162 1.07 13.93 -27.48
CA ILE A 162 0.42 13.51 -28.73
C ILE A 162 -0.07 14.74 -29.51
N LYS A 163 -0.63 15.75 -28.85
CA LYS A 163 -1.05 17.02 -29.49
C LYS A 163 0.11 17.72 -30.16
N ARG A 164 1.27 17.83 -29.48
CA ARG A 164 2.46 18.44 -30.08
C ARG A 164 3.02 17.64 -31.26
N LEU A 165 2.96 16.30 -31.20
CA LEU A 165 3.31 15.45 -32.33
C LEU A 165 2.37 15.69 -33.51
N TYR A 166 1.08 15.79 -33.30
CA TYR A 166 0.07 16.10 -34.31
C TYR A 166 0.31 17.46 -34.97
N GLU A 167 0.49 18.50 -34.19
CA GLU A 167 0.75 19.86 -34.66
C GLU A 167 2.03 19.96 -35.53
N ASN A 168 3.01 19.08 -35.27
CA ASN A 168 4.27 19.05 -36.02
C ASN A 168 4.29 18.02 -37.15
N SER A 169 3.24 17.19 -37.30
CA SER A 169 3.21 16.12 -38.32
C SER A 169 2.92 16.64 -39.73
N ASN A 170 2.25 17.79 -39.87
CA ASN A 170 1.67 18.31 -41.11
C ASN A 170 0.68 17.32 -41.78
N GLU A 171 0.08 16.40 -41.03
CA GLU A 171 -0.93 15.47 -41.53
C GLU A 171 -2.30 16.13 -41.60
N GLU A 172 -3.01 15.94 -42.71
CA GLU A 172 -4.36 16.46 -42.94
C GLU A 172 -5.46 15.48 -42.48
N ILE A 173 -5.34 14.98 -41.22
CA ILE A 173 -6.29 14.06 -40.60
C ILE A 173 -6.78 14.64 -39.28
N GLU A 174 -7.92 14.14 -38.77
CA GLU A 174 -8.45 14.51 -37.48
C GLU A 174 -7.51 14.09 -36.32
N PHE A 175 -7.41 14.88 -35.26
CA PHE A 175 -6.57 14.55 -34.08
C PHE A 175 -6.90 13.19 -33.48
N LYS A 176 -8.19 12.81 -33.44
CA LYS A 176 -8.63 11.50 -33.00
C LYS A 176 -7.98 10.39 -33.81
N GLN A 177 -8.05 10.49 -35.14
CA GLN A 177 -7.45 9.51 -36.04
C GLN A 177 -5.93 9.43 -35.85
N PHE A 178 -5.24 10.55 -35.76
CA PHE A 178 -3.80 10.60 -35.49
C PHE A 178 -3.43 9.88 -34.20
N LYS A 179 -4.19 10.13 -33.11
CA LYS A 179 -4.02 9.44 -31.83
C LYS A 179 -4.26 7.94 -31.93
N ASP A 180 -5.34 7.53 -32.62
CA ASP A 180 -5.65 6.12 -32.84
C ASP A 180 -4.53 5.42 -33.65
N ASP A 181 -3.99 6.05 -34.68
CA ASP A 181 -2.91 5.52 -35.51
C ASP A 181 -1.62 5.30 -34.72
N ILE A 182 -1.31 6.22 -33.78
CA ILE A 182 -0.19 6.05 -32.82
C ILE A 182 -0.39 4.77 -31.99
N TYR A 183 -1.54 4.61 -31.35
CA TYR A 183 -1.78 3.45 -30.49
C TYR A 183 -1.85 2.14 -31.30
N LEU A 184 -2.44 2.15 -32.49
CA LEU A 184 -2.49 1.00 -33.37
C LEU A 184 -1.09 0.59 -33.84
N LYS A 185 -0.22 1.55 -34.18
CA LYS A 185 1.20 1.30 -34.47
C LYS A 185 1.91 0.64 -33.27
N MET A 186 1.67 1.16 -32.06
CA MET A 186 2.23 0.57 -30.84
C MET A 186 1.74 -0.87 -30.63
N VAL A 187 0.47 -1.15 -30.86
CA VAL A 187 -0.09 -2.52 -30.75
C VAL A 187 0.57 -3.45 -31.76
N ARG A 188 0.65 -3.06 -33.03
CA ARG A 188 1.30 -3.89 -34.08
C ARG A 188 2.77 -4.15 -33.74
N ASN A 189 3.49 -3.14 -33.27
CA ASN A 189 4.88 -3.30 -32.84
C ASN A 189 4.97 -4.14 -31.55
N TYR A 190 4.09 -3.93 -30.56
CA TYR A 190 4.08 -4.76 -29.36
C TYR A 190 3.87 -6.24 -29.70
N LEU A 191 2.89 -6.57 -30.50
CA LEU A 191 2.64 -7.95 -30.91
C LEU A 191 3.84 -8.59 -31.58
N ARG A 192 4.60 -7.83 -32.41
CA ARG A 192 5.83 -8.32 -33.07
C ARG A 192 7.00 -8.52 -32.11
N TYR A 193 7.13 -7.66 -31.08
CA TYR A 193 8.30 -7.63 -30.20
C TYR A 193 8.02 -8.16 -28.79
N ARG A 194 6.78 -8.55 -28.44
CA ARG A 194 6.39 -9.05 -27.10
C ARG A 194 7.19 -10.26 -26.64
N TRP A 195 7.74 -11.06 -27.58
CA TRP A 195 8.60 -12.18 -27.28
C TRP A 195 9.83 -11.75 -26.45
N LEU A 196 10.38 -10.54 -26.68
CA LEU A 196 11.49 -10.00 -25.91
C LEU A 196 11.07 -9.70 -24.46
N ILE A 197 9.90 -9.08 -24.28
CA ILE A 197 9.34 -8.84 -22.93
C ILE A 197 9.13 -10.16 -22.21
N LEU A 198 8.61 -11.15 -22.90
CA LEU A 198 8.40 -12.48 -22.35
C LEU A 198 9.72 -13.12 -21.91
N TYR A 199 10.76 -13.05 -22.74
CA TYR A 199 12.10 -13.55 -22.42
C TYR A 199 12.70 -12.87 -21.18
N LEU A 200 12.60 -11.54 -21.10
CA LEU A 200 13.22 -10.74 -20.03
C LEU A 200 12.47 -10.79 -18.69
N LEU A 201 11.13 -10.89 -18.74
CA LEU A 201 10.25 -10.76 -17.58
C LEU A 201 9.44 -12.03 -17.26
N GLY A 202 9.55 -13.08 -18.08
CA GLY A 202 8.86 -14.36 -17.83
C GLY A 202 9.31 -14.99 -16.51
N GLY A 203 8.35 -15.48 -15.74
CA GLY A 203 8.57 -16.05 -14.41
C GLY A 203 7.78 -17.34 -14.12
N THR A 204 7.25 -18.01 -15.17
CA THR A 204 6.35 -19.16 -15.01
C THR A 204 6.83 -20.39 -15.77
N GLY A 205 8.10 -20.77 -15.53
CA GLY A 205 8.74 -21.93 -16.15
C GLY A 205 8.43 -23.27 -15.47
N VAL A 206 7.56 -23.35 -14.47
CA VAL A 206 7.20 -24.60 -13.75
C VAL A 206 5.70 -24.66 -13.55
N ILE A 207 5.12 -25.85 -13.70
CA ILE A 207 3.70 -26.12 -13.38
C ILE A 207 3.60 -27.30 -12.42
N HIS A 208 2.51 -27.36 -11.64
CA HIS A 208 2.22 -28.48 -10.74
C HIS A 208 1.42 -29.57 -11.47
N GLU A 209 1.58 -30.85 -11.06
CA GLU A 209 0.86 -32.01 -11.61
C GLU A 209 -0.66 -31.88 -11.57
N SER A 210 -1.18 -31.12 -10.59
CA SER A 210 -2.63 -30.87 -10.44
C SER A 210 -3.21 -29.98 -11.55
N TYR A 211 -2.39 -29.36 -12.38
CA TYR A 211 -2.82 -28.57 -13.53
C TYR A 211 -3.46 -29.45 -14.62
N THR A 212 -3.54 -29.05 -15.86
CA THR A 212 -4.15 -29.83 -16.94
C THR A 212 -3.24 -30.97 -17.40
N LYS A 213 -3.82 -32.17 -17.54
CA LYS A 213 -3.05 -33.36 -17.94
C LYS A 213 -2.38 -33.23 -19.31
N GLU A 214 -3.02 -32.49 -20.21
CA GLU A 214 -2.50 -32.25 -21.57
C GLU A 214 -1.17 -31.50 -21.54
N CYS A 215 -1.03 -30.53 -20.61
CA CYS A 215 0.20 -29.79 -20.42
C CYS A 215 1.26 -30.61 -19.69
N VAL A 216 0.92 -31.20 -18.56
CA VAL A 216 1.85 -31.95 -17.70
C VAL A 216 2.52 -33.10 -18.45
N ARG A 217 1.76 -33.86 -19.28
CA ARG A 217 2.30 -35.02 -20.05
C ARG A 217 3.41 -34.66 -21.04
N GLN A 218 3.57 -33.42 -21.42
CA GLN A 218 4.57 -32.95 -22.37
C GLN A 218 5.85 -32.48 -21.69
N LEU A 219 5.91 -32.54 -20.37
CA LEU A 219 6.98 -31.97 -19.56
C LEU A 219 7.67 -33.04 -18.73
N GLU A 220 8.86 -32.72 -18.27
CA GLU A 220 9.65 -33.56 -17.39
C GLU A 220 9.42 -33.18 -15.91
N GLU A 221 9.43 -34.15 -15.03
CA GLU A 221 9.38 -33.90 -13.61
C GLU A 221 10.72 -33.38 -13.11
N VAL A 222 10.76 -32.15 -12.57
CA VAL A 222 11.98 -31.49 -12.12
C VAL A 222 12.13 -31.48 -10.59
N ALA A 223 11.01 -31.72 -9.87
CA ALA A 223 10.92 -31.96 -8.44
C ALA A 223 9.58 -32.65 -8.18
N ASP A 224 9.34 -33.16 -6.96
CA ASP A 224 8.12 -33.88 -6.60
C ASP A 224 6.84 -33.08 -6.97
N GLY A 225 6.04 -33.62 -7.89
CA GLY A 225 4.85 -33.00 -8.45
C GLY A 225 5.06 -31.73 -9.29
N ALA A 226 6.31 -31.34 -9.58
CA ALA A 226 6.67 -30.14 -10.33
C ALA A 226 7.21 -30.49 -11.72
N PHE A 227 6.63 -29.91 -12.76
CA PHE A 227 6.93 -30.22 -14.16
C PHE A 227 7.42 -29.00 -14.93
N SER A 228 8.45 -29.22 -15.76
CA SER A 228 9.05 -28.20 -16.61
C SER A 228 9.68 -28.86 -17.83
N ASN A 229 10.20 -28.06 -18.76
CA ASN A 229 11.15 -28.49 -19.76
C ASN A 229 12.40 -27.59 -19.71
N GLU A 230 13.50 -28.09 -20.22
CA GLU A 230 14.71 -27.29 -20.37
C GLU A 230 14.42 -26.06 -21.26
N GLY A 231 14.83 -24.89 -20.80
CA GLY A 231 14.60 -23.65 -21.53
C GLY A 231 13.27 -22.94 -21.30
N ALA A 232 12.38 -23.47 -20.47
CA ALA A 232 11.07 -22.87 -20.20
C ALA A 232 11.16 -21.45 -19.60
N VAL A 233 10.35 -20.54 -20.14
CA VAL A 233 10.26 -19.15 -19.71
C VAL A 233 8.89 -18.81 -19.14
N SER A 234 7.81 -19.18 -19.85
CA SER A 234 6.45 -18.81 -19.46
C SER A 234 5.40 -19.80 -19.98
N TYR A 235 4.94 -20.70 -19.12
CA TYR A 235 3.81 -21.57 -19.50
C TYR A 235 2.50 -20.79 -19.63
N ARG A 236 2.33 -19.68 -18.91
CA ARG A 236 1.17 -18.78 -19.06
C ARG A 236 1.00 -18.29 -20.49
N ASN A 237 2.10 -17.97 -21.17
CA ASN A 237 2.10 -17.43 -22.52
C ASN A 237 2.34 -18.49 -23.60
N SER A 238 2.38 -19.77 -23.25
CA SER A 238 2.48 -20.92 -24.15
C SER A 238 1.09 -21.49 -24.49
N GLU A 239 1.06 -22.63 -25.20
CA GLU A 239 -0.15 -23.40 -25.44
C GLU A 239 -0.81 -23.93 -24.16
N CYS A 240 -0.04 -24.05 -23.06
CA CYS A 240 -0.56 -24.39 -21.72
C CYS A 240 -1.33 -23.25 -21.08
N GLY A 241 -1.20 -22.04 -21.56
CA GLY A 241 -1.87 -20.86 -21.04
C GLY A 241 -3.36 -20.80 -21.39
N TYR A 242 -3.96 -19.70 -20.99
CA TYR A 242 -5.35 -19.40 -21.29
C TYR A 242 -5.45 -18.65 -22.62
N LYS A 243 -6.07 -19.30 -23.61
CA LYS A 243 -6.21 -18.76 -24.98
C LYS A 243 -7.61 -19.05 -25.52
N ASN A 244 -8.02 -18.28 -26.54
CA ASN A 244 -9.19 -18.63 -27.33
C ASN A 244 -9.04 -20.02 -27.98
N LYS A 245 -10.16 -20.70 -28.23
CA LYS A 245 -10.16 -22.05 -28.85
C LYS A 245 -9.63 -22.05 -30.27
N VAL A 246 -9.68 -20.91 -30.94
CA VAL A 246 -9.15 -20.68 -32.28
C VAL A 246 -8.28 -19.43 -32.23
N ASP A 247 -7.29 -19.37 -33.12
CA ASP A 247 -6.44 -18.20 -33.24
C ASP A 247 -7.26 -17.06 -33.86
N LEU A 248 -7.21 -15.87 -33.24
CA LEU A 248 -7.93 -14.68 -33.63
C LEU A 248 -6.94 -13.57 -34.01
N TYR A 249 -7.10 -13.07 -35.21
CA TYR A 249 -6.23 -12.02 -35.77
C TYR A 249 -7.06 -10.79 -36.14
N PRO A 250 -7.39 -9.91 -35.17
CA PRO A 250 -8.11 -8.67 -35.45
C PRO A 250 -7.34 -7.78 -36.44
N ASP A 251 -8.08 -7.02 -37.21
CA ASP A 251 -7.49 -6.01 -38.10
C ASP A 251 -7.06 -4.78 -37.28
N TYR A 252 -5.76 -4.63 -37.07
CA TYR A 252 -5.16 -3.47 -36.41
C TYR A 252 -4.74 -2.37 -37.39
N SER A 253 -5.21 -2.37 -38.64
CA SER A 253 -4.88 -1.32 -39.61
C SER A 253 -5.56 0.02 -39.29
N SER A 254 -6.74 -0.03 -38.67
CA SER A 254 -7.49 1.14 -38.23
C SER A 254 -8.40 0.80 -37.04
N ALA A 255 -8.85 1.82 -36.28
CA ALA A 255 -9.81 1.64 -35.19
C ALA A 255 -11.12 1.01 -35.69
N ALA A 256 -11.63 1.45 -36.86
CA ALA A 256 -12.82 0.89 -37.49
C ALA A 256 -12.61 -0.57 -37.94
N GLY A 257 -11.42 -0.91 -38.49
CA GLY A 257 -11.05 -2.30 -38.85
C GLY A 257 -11.05 -3.21 -37.64
N TYR A 258 -10.48 -2.75 -36.52
CA TYR A 258 -10.47 -3.49 -35.27
C TYR A 258 -11.90 -3.75 -34.75
N VAL A 259 -12.73 -2.71 -34.64
CA VAL A 259 -14.11 -2.84 -34.18
C VAL A 259 -14.91 -3.78 -35.06
N LYS A 260 -14.77 -3.66 -36.40
CA LYS A 260 -15.42 -4.55 -37.35
C LYS A 260 -15.01 -6.00 -37.13
N SER A 261 -13.71 -6.30 -36.97
CA SER A 261 -13.22 -7.67 -36.72
C SER A 261 -13.83 -8.28 -35.46
N ILE A 262 -13.91 -7.50 -34.36
CA ILE A 262 -14.48 -8.00 -33.11
C ILE A 262 -15.98 -8.26 -33.25
N ASN A 263 -16.71 -7.37 -33.90
CA ASN A 263 -18.15 -7.56 -34.17
C ASN A 263 -18.38 -8.82 -35.03
N GLU A 264 -17.58 -9.04 -36.08
CA GLU A 264 -17.66 -10.26 -36.91
C GLU A 264 -17.40 -11.53 -36.07
N TYR A 265 -16.45 -11.53 -35.12
CA TYR A 265 -16.23 -12.68 -34.24
C TYR A 265 -17.43 -12.93 -33.31
N ILE A 266 -18.07 -11.88 -32.79
CA ILE A 266 -19.28 -11.99 -31.96
C ILE A 266 -20.47 -12.50 -32.79
N GLU A 267 -20.75 -11.91 -33.94
CA GLU A 267 -21.84 -12.28 -34.83
C GLU A 267 -21.74 -13.75 -35.31
N ASN A 268 -20.52 -14.23 -35.56
CA ASN A 268 -20.28 -15.62 -35.95
C ASN A 268 -20.22 -16.59 -34.73
N GLY A 269 -20.44 -16.11 -33.49
CA GLY A 269 -20.45 -16.95 -32.28
C GLY A 269 -19.09 -17.54 -31.91
N ILE A 270 -17.99 -16.95 -32.38
CA ILE A 270 -16.63 -17.36 -32.04
C ILE A 270 -16.30 -16.92 -30.62
N ILE A 271 -16.66 -15.69 -30.27
CA ILE A 271 -16.59 -15.14 -28.92
C ILE A 271 -17.96 -14.58 -28.51
N GLU A 272 -18.26 -14.59 -27.21
CA GLU A 272 -19.54 -14.08 -26.69
C GLU A 272 -19.57 -12.56 -26.58
N SER A 273 -18.40 -11.96 -26.35
CA SER A 273 -18.23 -10.50 -26.23
C SER A 273 -16.77 -10.11 -26.45
N HIS A 274 -16.52 -8.81 -26.62
CA HIS A 274 -15.15 -8.27 -26.72
C HIS A 274 -14.28 -8.64 -25.50
N LYS A 275 -14.87 -8.91 -24.32
CA LYS A 275 -14.14 -9.35 -23.12
C LYS A 275 -13.50 -10.72 -23.28
N GLU A 276 -13.99 -11.56 -24.18
CA GLU A 276 -13.47 -12.89 -24.47
C GLU A 276 -12.33 -12.89 -25.52
N LEU A 277 -11.89 -11.74 -26.00
CA LEU A 277 -10.67 -11.67 -26.82
C LEU A 277 -9.43 -11.81 -25.91
N TYR A 278 -8.78 -12.96 -25.93
CA TYR A 278 -7.55 -13.23 -25.13
C TYR A 278 -6.30 -12.85 -25.92
N SER A 279 -6.16 -11.58 -26.23
CA SER A 279 -4.99 -10.99 -26.85
C SER A 279 -3.94 -10.58 -25.82
N SER A 280 -2.66 -10.56 -26.20
CA SER A 280 -1.54 -10.08 -25.39
C SER A 280 -1.59 -8.57 -25.12
N VAL A 281 -2.38 -7.83 -25.89
CA VAL A 281 -2.66 -6.40 -25.71
C VAL A 281 -4.10 -6.11 -26.11
N ARG A 282 -4.77 -5.27 -25.34
CA ARG A 282 -6.13 -4.77 -25.62
C ARG A 282 -6.14 -3.27 -25.81
N LEU A 283 -6.97 -2.82 -26.75
CA LEU A 283 -7.34 -1.41 -26.86
C LEU A 283 -8.35 -1.08 -25.75
N LYS A 284 -8.18 0.06 -25.11
CA LYS A 284 -9.11 0.59 -24.11
C LYS A 284 -9.58 1.96 -24.51
N ALA A 285 -10.86 2.22 -24.21
CA ALA A 285 -11.53 3.48 -24.53
C ALA A 285 -11.84 4.28 -23.25
N LYS A 286 -12.52 5.39 -23.41
CA LYS A 286 -13.01 6.22 -22.31
C LYS A 286 -14.09 5.48 -21.51
N ASP A 287 -15.02 4.81 -22.19
CA ASP A 287 -16.02 3.91 -21.60
C ASP A 287 -15.70 2.45 -21.96
N ASN A 288 -15.11 1.72 -21.03
CA ASN A 288 -14.78 0.31 -21.22
C ASN A 288 -15.99 -0.64 -21.06
N ASN A 289 -17.14 -0.17 -20.60
CA ASN A 289 -18.37 -0.97 -20.57
C ASN A 289 -18.97 -1.07 -21.97
N ASN A 290 -18.88 0.02 -22.75
CA ASN A 290 -19.32 0.10 -24.15
C ASN A 290 -18.08 0.26 -25.06
N LEU A 291 -17.09 -0.62 -24.90
CA LEU A 291 -15.74 -0.47 -25.47
C LEU A 291 -15.75 -0.19 -26.97
N LEU A 292 -16.47 -0.98 -27.75
CA LEU A 292 -16.42 -0.89 -29.22
C LEU A 292 -17.03 0.42 -29.71
N GLU A 293 -18.18 0.81 -29.20
CA GLU A 293 -18.82 2.09 -29.50
C GLU A 293 -17.94 3.28 -29.05
N SER A 294 -17.35 3.19 -27.87
CA SER A 294 -16.47 4.27 -27.38
C SER A 294 -15.17 4.39 -28.17
N ILE A 295 -14.61 3.29 -28.72
CA ILE A 295 -13.49 3.36 -29.67
C ILE A 295 -13.91 4.10 -30.96
N GLU A 296 -15.08 3.80 -31.49
CA GLU A 296 -15.57 4.48 -32.69
C GLU A 296 -15.82 5.98 -32.48
N MET A 297 -16.43 6.33 -31.35
CA MET A 297 -16.82 7.72 -31.03
C MET A 297 -15.66 8.56 -30.51
N ASP A 298 -14.96 8.07 -29.49
CA ASP A 298 -13.97 8.81 -28.72
C ASP A 298 -12.51 8.44 -29.08
N GLY A 299 -12.30 7.29 -29.72
CA GLY A 299 -10.98 6.74 -30.06
C GLY A 299 -10.34 5.93 -28.93
N ILE A 300 -9.09 5.52 -29.18
CA ILE A 300 -8.30 4.74 -28.24
C ILE A 300 -7.76 5.65 -27.14
N ASN A 301 -7.99 5.27 -25.88
CA ASN A 301 -7.57 6.05 -24.74
C ASN A 301 -6.25 5.56 -24.16
N TYR A 302 -6.07 4.25 -24.00
CA TYR A 302 -4.84 3.61 -23.50
C TYR A 302 -4.72 2.18 -23.98
N LEU A 303 -3.56 1.55 -23.72
CA LEU A 303 -3.27 0.15 -24.03
C LEU A 303 -3.18 -0.65 -22.71
N GLU A 304 -3.74 -1.86 -22.71
CA GLU A 304 -3.62 -2.83 -21.63
C GLU A 304 -2.74 -4.00 -22.13
N TYR A 305 -1.51 -4.07 -21.64
CA TYR A 305 -0.61 -5.19 -21.90
C TYR A 305 -0.88 -6.33 -20.92
N ARG A 306 -1.12 -7.55 -21.42
CA ARG A 306 -1.63 -8.69 -20.64
C ARG A 306 -0.69 -9.89 -20.57
N SER A 307 0.44 -9.86 -21.28
CA SER A 307 1.36 -10.99 -21.36
C SER A 307 2.45 -11.02 -20.27
N ILE A 308 2.39 -10.10 -19.28
CA ILE A 308 3.41 -10.02 -18.24
C ILE A 308 3.11 -11.05 -17.14
N ASP A 309 4.07 -11.94 -16.88
CA ASP A 309 4.00 -12.91 -15.79
C ASP A 309 4.18 -12.25 -14.43
N ILE A 310 3.63 -12.90 -13.39
CA ILE A 310 3.98 -12.56 -12.02
C ILE A 310 5.44 -12.93 -11.77
N ASN A 311 6.28 -11.94 -11.51
CA ASN A 311 7.63 -12.11 -11.00
C ASN A 311 7.56 -12.63 -9.54
N PRO A 312 7.99 -13.88 -9.26
CA PRO A 312 7.87 -14.44 -7.91
C PRO A 312 8.78 -13.75 -6.88
N PHE A 313 9.80 -13.03 -7.32
CA PHE A 313 10.79 -12.37 -6.46
C PHE A 313 10.41 -10.93 -6.10
N ASP A 314 9.22 -10.47 -6.48
CA ASP A 314 8.66 -9.19 -6.07
C ASP A 314 7.20 -9.37 -5.61
N LYS A 315 6.85 -8.79 -4.47
CA LYS A 315 5.50 -8.92 -3.91
C LYS A 315 4.40 -8.30 -4.79
N CYS A 316 4.77 -7.28 -5.57
CA CYS A 316 3.88 -6.67 -6.56
C CYS A 316 3.70 -7.55 -7.81
N GLY A 317 4.50 -8.59 -7.97
CA GLY A 317 4.52 -9.42 -9.17
C GLY A 317 5.21 -8.78 -10.38
N VAL A 318 5.72 -7.57 -10.23
CA VAL A 318 6.52 -6.82 -11.21
C VAL A 318 7.43 -5.88 -10.44
N SER A 319 8.70 -5.77 -10.81
CA SER A 319 9.61 -4.85 -10.12
C SER A 319 9.48 -3.42 -10.66
N LEU A 320 9.91 -2.45 -9.85
CA LEU A 320 9.96 -1.05 -10.28
C LEU A 320 10.89 -0.87 -11.51
N ASP A 321 11.98 -1.63 -11.59
CA ASP A 321 12.90 -1.58 -12.72
C ASP A 321 12.27 -2.17 -13.99
N ASP A 322 11.45 -3.24 -13.87
CA ASP A 322 10.67 -3.77 -15.00
C ASP A 322 9.70 -2.72 -15.55
N LEU A 323 9.00 -1.98 -14.67
CA LEU A 323 8.10 -0.90 -15.09
C LEU A 323 8.84 0.25 -15.79
N LYS A 324 10.00 0.64 -15.28
CA LYS A 324 10.85 1.65 -15.92
C LYS A 324 11.38 1.18 -17.27
N PHE A 325 11.69 -0.10 -17.43
CA PHE A 325 12.05 -0.69 -18.71
C PHE A 325 10.86 -0.67 -19.68
N LEU A 326 9.69 -1.11 -19.26
CA LEU A 326 8.47 -1.09 -20.08
C LEU A 326 8.11 0.33 -20.56
N HIS A 327 8.37 1.36 -19.76
CA HIS A 327 8.20 2.74 -20.21
C HIS A 327 9.11 3.08 -21.40
N VAL A 328 10.41 2.78 -21.32
CA VAL A 328 11.34 3.03 -22.45
C VAL A 328 10.99 2.14 -23.65
N PHE A 329 10.54 0.93 -23.39
CA PHE A 329 10.06 0.02 -24.42
C PHE A 329 8.83 0.57 -25.16
N ASN A 330 7.90 1.24 -24.48
CA ASN A 330 6.76 1.93 -25.12
C ASN A 330 7.24 3.04 -26.06
N ILE A 331 8.26 3.80 -25.68
CA ILE A 331 8.86 4.83 -26.57
C ILE A 331 9.54 4.14 -27.79
N PHE A 332 10.20 3.01 -27.59
CA PHE A 332 10.73 2.22 -28.69
C PHE A 332 9.61 1.76 -29.64
N LEU A 333 8.49 1.25 -29.13
CA LEU A 333 7.34 0.83 -29.94
C LEU A 333 6.74 1.97 -30.78
N LEU A 334 6.70 3.19 -30.21
CA LEU A 334 6.25 4.39 -30.90
C LEU A 334 7.19 4.76 -32.08
N LEU A 335 8.50 4.70 -31.83
CA LEU A 335 9.52 5.16 -32.79
C LEU A 335 9.88 4.11 -33.84
N ARG A 336 9.70 2.84 -33.50
CA ARG A 336 10.06 1.74 -34.40
C ARG A 336 9.23 1.77 -35.67
N GLU A 337 9.92 1.80 -36.83
CA GLU A 337 9.30 1.69 -38.15
C GLU A 337 8.76 0.29 -38.36
N GLU A 338 7.57 0.22 -38.93
CA GLU A 338 6.91 -1.05 -39.24
C GLU A 338 7.43 -1.64 -40.56
N GLN A 339 7.46 -2.96 -40.60
CA GLN A 339 7.80 -3.70 -41.81
C GLN A 339 6.52 -4.31 -42.39
N ASN A 340 6.34 -4.19 -43.68
CA ASN A 340 5.20 -4.77 -44.36
C ASN A 340 5.44 -6.25 -44.64
N TYR A 341 4.81 -7.12 -43.82
CA TYR A 341 4.85 -8.58 -43.99
C TYR A 341 3.44 -9.13 -43.73
N GLU A 342 2.85 -9.79 -44.69
CA GLU A 342 1.44 -10.20 -44.64
C GLU A 342 1.12 -11.12 -43.46
N LYS A 343 2.02 -12.09 -43.16
CA LYS A 343 1.81 -13.08 -42.07
C LYS A 343 2.42 -12.68 -40.74
N TRP A 344 2.52 -11.39 -40.47
CA TRP A 344 3.23 -10.91 -39.30
C TRP A 344 2.56 -11.31 -37.94
N GLN A 345 1.25 -11.49 -37.90
CA GLN A 345 0.54 -11.88 -36.65
C GLN A 345 0.81 -13.35 -36.33
N GLU A 346 0.74 -14.24 -37.34
CA GLU A 346 1.08 -15.65 -37.22
C GLU A 346 2.54 -15.82 -36.75
N GLU A 347 3.49 -15.11 -37.41
CA GLU A 347 4.92 -15.13 -37.06
C GLU A 347 5.14 -14.63 -35.61
N ALA A 348 4.43 -13.58 -35.20
CA ALA A 348 4.50 -13.03 -33.83
C ALA A 348 4.05 -14.06 -32.78
N ASP A 349 2.99 -14.83 -33.09
CA ASP A 349 2.49 -15.89 -32.19
C ASP A 349 3.46 -17.08 -32.14
N GLU A 350 4.05 -17.48 -33.29
CA GLU A 350 5.08 -18.51 -33.31
C GLU A 350 6.30 -18.14 -32.47
N ASN A 351 6.81 -16.92 -32.63
CA ASN A 351 7.94 -16.40 -31.86
C ASN A 351 7.62 -16.36 -30.32
N GLN A 352 6.42 -15.93 -29.96
CA GLN A 352 5.97 -15.96 -28.57
C GLN A 352 5.97 -17.38 -28.02
N ASN A 353 5.40 -18.34 -28.74
CA ASN A 353 5.33 -19.74 -28.29
C ASN A 353 6.72 -20.37 -28.16
N LEU A 354 7.63 -20.09 -29.09
CA LEU A 354 9.02 -20.56 -29.05
C LEU A 354 9.74 -20.05 -27.82
N ILE A 355 9.64 -18.74 -27.55
CA ILE A 355 10.24 -18.14 -26.33
C ILE A 355 9.61 -18.69 -25.06
N ALA A 356 8.29 -18.81 -25.01
CA ALA A 356 7.59 -19.30 -23.82
C ALA A 356 8.08 -20.67 -23.38
N ARG A 357 8.37 -21.56 -24.32
CA ARG A 357 8.75 -22.95 -24.06
C ARG A 357 10.26 -23.20 -24.06
N TYR A 358 11.03 -22.49 -24.88
CA TYR A 358 12.43 -22.78 -25.14
C TYR A 358 13.35 -21.56 -25.14
N GLY A 359 12.89 -20.47 -24.50
CA GLY A 359 13.58 -19.18 -24.57
C GLY A 359 15.00 -19.19 -24.01
N HIS A 360 15.34 -20.08 -23.07
CA HIS A 360 16.73 -20.22 -22.59
C HIS A 360 17.63 -21.03 -23.48
N GLU A 361 17.07 -21.74 -24.48
CA GLU A 361 17.84 -22.49 -25.43
C GLU A 361 18.38 -21.59 -26.56
N ASN A 362 19.31 -22.15 -27.35
CA ASN A 362 19.83 -21.46 -28.53
C ASN A 362 18.88 -21.68 -29.74
N ILE A 363 17.79 -20.90 -29.76
CA ILE A 363 16.74 -21.01 -30.77
C ILE A 363 16.83 -19.90 -31.81
N ASP A 364 16.27 -20.19 -32.98
CA ASP A 364 16.01 -19.22 -34.04
C ASP A 364 14.55 -18.77 -33.96
N LEU A 365 14.33 -17.47 -34.04
CA LEU A 365 13.05 -16.83 -34.24
C LEU A 365 12.83 -16.50 -35.71
N LYS A 366 11.67 -15.99 -36.07
CA LYS A 366 11.35 -15.53 -37.42
C LYS A 366 11.25 -14.02 -37.50
N LEU A 367 11.79 -13.42 -38.52
CA LEU A 367 11.63 -12.00 -38.85
C LEU A 367 11.33 -11.87 -40.35
N ASN A 368 10.08 -11.54 -40.68
CA ASN A 368 9.56 -11.47 -42.05
C ASN A 368 9.79 -12.77 -42.86
N GLY A 369 9.58 -13.92 -42.20
CA GLY A 369 9.73 -15.25 -42.77
C GLY A 369 11.14 -15.82 -42.71
N GLU A 370 12.17 -15.04 -42.37
CA GLU A 370 13.56 -15.49 -42.29
C GLU A 370 13.96 -15.81 -40.85
N ALA A 371 14.82 -16.82 -40.70
CA ALA A 371 15.34 -17.20 -39.38
C ALA A 371 16.36 -16.20 -38.87
N ILE A 372 16.24 -15.84 -37.59
CA ILE A 372 17.14 -14.93 -36.87
C ILE A 372 17.46 -15.50 -35.50
N LYS A 373 18.71 -15.46 -35.07
CA LYS A 373 19.14 -15.88 -33.75
C LYS A 373 18.48 -15.00 -32.65
N ARG A 374 17.78 -15.62 -31.70
CA ARG A 374 17.13 -14.94 -30.59
C ARG A 374 18.06 -13.95 -29.89
N GLU A 375 19.28 -14.41 -29.54
CA GLU A 375 20.24 -13.58 -28.79
C GLU A 375 20.68 -12.35 -29.60
N ALA A 376 21.04 -12.53 -30.87
CA ALA A 376 21.46 -11.44 -31.74
C ALA A 376 20.34 -10.38 -31.88
N TRP A 377 19.12 -10.85 -32.17
CA TRP A 377 17.98 -9.95 -32.33
C TRP A 377 17.60 -9.23 -31.02
N SER A 378 17.68 -9.94 -29.87
CA SER A 378 17.47 -9.30 -28.55
C SER A 378 18.46 -8.17 -28.30
N LEU A 379 19.76 -8.42 -28.58
CA LEU A 379 20.79 -7.40 -28.36
C LEU A 379 20.64 -6.23 -29.32
N ASP A 380 20.28 -6.45 -30.57
CA ASP A 380 20.02 -5.38 -31.56
C ASP A 380 18.87 -4.46 -31.07
N ILE A 381 17.77 -5.04 -30.59
CA ILE A 381 16.63 -4.27 -30.03
C ILE A 381 17.05 -3.49 -28.78
N LEU A 382 17.76 -4.13 -27.86
CA LEU A 382 18.19 -3.47 -26.61
C LEU A 382 19.21 -2.35 -26.86
N GLU A 383 20.06 -2.48 -27.86
CA GLU A 383 20.96 -1.40 -28.31
C GLU A 383 20.17 -0.21 -28.91
N GLU A 384 19.10 -0.47 -29.67
CA GLU A 384 18.20 0.58 -30.15
C GLU A 384 17.48 1.28 -28.99
N ILE A 385 16.99 0.53 -28.00
CA ILE A 385 16.37 1.07 -26.78
C ILE A 385 17.37 1.91 -25.98
N LYS A 386 18.63 1.47 -25.89
CA LYS A 386 19.71 2.22 -25.24
C LYS A 386 20.02 3.53 -25.97
N LEU A 387 20.00 3.52 -27.30
CA LEU A 387 20.17 4.72 -28.12
C LEU A 387 19.03 5.73 -27.84
N ILE A 388 17.78 5.27 -27.85
CA ILE A 388 16.59 6.11 -27.51
C ILE A 388 16.74 6.72 -26.12
N ASN A 389 17.08 5.90 -25.11
CA ASN A 389 17.28 6.36 -23.75
C ASN A 389 18.31 7.48 -23.66
N ASN A 390 19.44 7.34 -24.38
CA ASN A 390 20.54 8.30 -24.34
C ASN A 390 20.18 9.60 -25.08
N GLU A 391 19.63 9.51 -26.27
CA GLU A 391 19.25 10.68 -27.07
C GLU A 391 18.14 11.51 -26.39
N LEU A 392 17.15 10.84 -25.78
CA LEU A 392 16.09 11.51 -25.03
C LEU A 392 16.45 11.77 -23.55
N SER A 393 17.65 11.36 -23.11
CA SER A 393 18.14 11.52 -21.73
C SER A 393 17.15 11.02 -20.67
N LEU A 394 16.60 9.80 -20.86
CA LEU A 394 15.60 9.23 -19.96
C LEU A 394 16.17 8.70 -18.63
N GLY A 395 17.52 8.51 -18.56
CA GLY A 395 18.23 8.13 -17.33
C GLY A 395 17.95 6.69 -16.88
N LYS A 396 17.79 5.75 -17.84
CA LYS A 396 17.50 4.33 -17.56
C LYS A 396 18.61 3.39 -18.01
N GLU A 397 19.84 3.88 -18.18
CA GLU A 397 20.99 3.12 -18.68
C GLU A 397 21.22 1.83 -17.90
N ASN A 398 21.26 1.92 -16.56
CA ASN A 398 21.53 0.76 -15.69
C ASN A 398 20.47 -0.35 -15.85
N ILE A 399 19.21 0.05 -16.06
CA ILE A 399 18.09 -0.88 -16.23
C ILE A 399 18.22 -1.59 -17.59
N ILE A 400 18.53 -0.86 -18.65
CA ILE A 400 18.73 -1.42 -19.99
C ILE A 400 19.95 -2.35 -19.99
N ASP A 401 21.04 -1.96 -19.32
CA ASP A 401 22.24 -2.80 -19.17
C ASP A 401 21.92 -4.10 -18.43
N LEU A 402 21.08 -4.07 -17.40
CA LEU A 402 20.58 -5.28 -16.73
C LEU A 402 19.81 -6.19 -17.69
N MET A 403 18.98 -5.64 -18.59
CA MET A 403 18.26 -6.42 -19.60
C MET A 403 19.21 -7.03 -20.63
N ILE A 404 20.25 -6.29 -21.04
CA ILE A 404 21.33 -6.81 -21.91
C ILE A 404 22.04 -7.97 -21.22
N GLU A 405 22.37 -7.86 -19.94
CA GLU A 405 23.01 -8.95 -19.17
C GLU A 405 22.09 -10.18 -19.04
N LYS A 406 20.77 -10.01 -18.87
CA LYS A 406 19.82 -11.14 -18.89
C LYS A 406 19.84 -11.88 -20.25
N VAL A 407 20.04 -11.17 -21.37
CA VAL A 407 20.16 -11.79 -22.70
C VAL A 407 21.45 -12.59 -22.84
N LYS A 408 22.57 -12.04 -22.40
CA LYS A 408 23.90 -12.70 -22.45
C LYS A 408 24.00 -13.86 -21.43
N ASN A 409 23.26 -13.78 -20.33
CA ASN A 409 23.27 -14.78 -19.27
C ASN A 409 21.84 -15.05 -18.78
N TYR A 410 21.17 -16.02 -19.39
CA TYR A 410 19.80 -16.41 -19.07
C TYR A 410 19.59 -16.81 -17.59
N LYS A 411 20.68 -17.17 -16.88
CA LYS A 411 20.61 -17.48 -15.43
C LYS A 411 20.20 -16.29 -14.57
N LEU A 412 20.22 -15.08 -15.12
CA LEU A 412 19.73 -13.87 -14.47
C LEU A 412 18.22 -13.67 -14.62
N THR A 413 17.54 -14.41 -15.51
CA THR A 413 16.08 -14.31 -15.71
C THR A 413 15.29 -14.85 -14.51
N TYR A 414 14.07 -14.38 -14.34
CA TYR A 414 13.21 -14.83 -13.25
C TYR A 414 12.81 -16.30 -13.38
N SER A 415 12.50 -16.72 -14.62
CA SER A 415 12.14 -18.11 -14.90
C SER A 415 13.27 -19.08 -14.56
N TYR A 416 14.52 -18.81 -14.92
CA TYR A 416 15.63 -19.68 -14.53
C TYR A 416 15.79 -19.74 -13.00
N LYS A 417 15.81 -18.59 -12.35
CA LYS A 417 15.96 -18.52 -10.88
C LYS A 417 14.88 -19.30 -10.14
N ILE A 418 13.63 -19.21 -10.58
CA ILE A 418 12.55 -19.94 -9.92
C ILE A 418 12.57 -21.43 -10.21
N ILE A 419 12.95 -21.86 -11.43
CA ILE A 419 13.13 -23.27 -11.77
C ILE A 419 14.21 -23.88 -10.84
N GLU A 420 15.35 -23.22 -10.71
CA GLU A 420 16.43 -23.71 -9.83
C GLU A 420 16.00 -23.72 -8.35
N LYS A 421 15.22 -22.72 -7.91
CA LYS A 421 14.67 -22.70 -6.55
C LYS A 421 13.73 -23.89 -6.35
N VAL A 422 12.85 -24.19 -7.31
CA VAL A 422 11.94 -25.36 -7.25
C VAL A 422 12.70 -26.67 -7.22
N LYS A 423 13.74 -26.83 -8.05
CA LYS A 423 14.60 -28.03 -8.03
C LYS A 423 15.26 -28.27 -6.66
N ASN A 424 15.65 -27.20 -5.97
CA ASN A 424 16.36 -27.28 -4.69
C ASN A 424 15.44 -27.42 -3.48
N GLU A 425 14.26 -26.81 -3.50
CA GLU A 425 13.37 -26.66 -2.33
C GLU A 425 12.04 -27.42 -2.48
N GLY A 426 11.70 -27.88 -3.70
CA GLY A 426 10.39 -28.42 -4.06
C GLY A 426 9.40 -27.31 -4.45
N PHE A 427 8.31 -27.69 -5.15
CA PHE A 427 7.35 -26.72 -5.71
C PHE A 427 6.69 -25.83 -4.65
N VAL A 428 6.15 -26.43 -3.61
CA VAL A 428 5.41 -25.70 -2.59
C VAL A 428 6.32 -24.74 -1.83
N GLU A 429 7.45 -25.26 -1.31
CA GLU A 429 8.33 -24.45 -0.46
C GLU A 429 8.99 -23.31 -1.24
N ALA A 430 9.34 -23.52 -2.50
CA ALA A 430 9.95 -22.49 -3.35
C ALA A 430 9.08 -21.21 -3.45
N TYR A 431 7.75 -21.37 -3.56
CA TYR A 431 6.82 -20.23 -3.65
C TYR A 431 6.30 -19.79 -2.29
N MET A 432 6.02 -20.74 -1.38
CA MET A 432 5.49 -20.40 -0.07
C MET A 432 6.48 -19.67 0.82
N SER A 433 7.79 -19.99 0.72
CA SER A 433 8.82 -19.22 1.44
C SER A 433 8.80 -17.73 1.06
N LEU A 434 8.59 -17.41 -0.23
CA LEU A 434 8.45 -16.04 -0.72
C LEU A 434 7.17 -15.39 -0.18
N SER A 435 6.04 -16.06 -0.34
CA SER A 435 4.72 -15.54 0.12
C SER A 435 4.69 -15.30 1.63
N LYS A 436 5.24 -16.22 2.43
CA LYS A 436 5.40 -16.06 3.89
C LYS A 436 6.32 -14.88 4.23
N GLY A 437 7.43 -14.73 3.48
CA GLY A 437 8.34 -13.60 3.61
C GLY A 437 7.64 -12.25 3.36
N TYR A 438 6.85 -12.15 2.30
CA TYR A 438 6.08 -10.95 1.97
C TYR A 438 5.02 -10.61 3.01
N LYS A 439 4.28 -11.61 3.53
CA LYS A 439 3.31 -11.39 4.60
C LYS A 439 3.99 -10.92 5.89
N LYS A 440 5.14 -11.49 6.25
CA LYS A 440 5.95 -11.05 7.41
C LYS A 440 6.45 -9.62 7.23
N ASP A 441 6.94 -9.26 6.04
CA ASP A 441 7.36 -7.89 5.75
C ASP A 441 6.19 -6.91 5.87
N ALA A 442 5.03 -7.25 5.29
CA ALA A 442 3.81 -6.46 5.39
C ALA A 442 3.39 -6.26 6.85
N PHE A 443 3.48 -7.31 7.70
CA PHE A 443 3.16 -7.22 9.12
C PHE A 443 4.12 -6.28 9.87
N ASN A 444 5.41 -6.38 9.62
CA ASN A 444 6.41 -5.53 10.27
C ASN A 444 6.25 -4.04 9.90
N ASN A 445 5.73 -3.76 8.71
CA ASN A 445 5.53 -2.41 8.18
C ASN A 445 4.04 -2.00 8.11
N ARG A 446 3.14 -2.68 8.85
CA ARG A 446 1.68 -2.54 8.74
C ARG A 446 1.12 -1.14 8.99
N PHE A 447 1.89 -0.31 9.67
CA PHE A 447 1.54 1.09 9.96
C PHE A 447 1.97 2.08 8.86
N ARG A 448 2.84 1.68 7.92
CA ARG A 448 3.38 2.56 6.86
C ARG A 448 2.49 2.58 5.63
N TYR A 449 2.47 3.71 4.96
CA TYR A 449 1.96 3.88 3.61
C TYR A 449 3.13 4.19 2.68
N ILE A 450 3.51 3.20 1.88
CA ILE A 450 4.74 3.21 1.06
C ILE A 450 4.69 4.35 0.05
N GLY A 451 5.78 5.09 -0.06
CA GLY A 451 5.92 6.26 -0.93
C GLY A 451 5.50 7.59 -0.30
N TYR A 452 4.98 7.55 0.95
CA TYR A 452 4.52 8.72 1.70
C TYR A 452 4.94 8.64 3.17
N GLU A 453 6.14 8.11 3.41
CA GLU A 453 6.69 7.87 4.75
C GLU A 453 7.03 9.17 5.50
N ASP A 454 7.03 10.32 4.82
CA ASP A 454 7.23 11.63 5.42
C ASP A 454 5.94 12.27 5.93
N MET A 455 4.76 11.74 5.56
CA MET A 455 3.48 12.11 6.15
C MET A 455 3.37 11.58 7.59
N GLU A 456 2.56 12.24 8.43
CA GLU A 456 2.26 11.76 9.77
C GLU A 456 1.63 10.36 9.74
N LEU A 457 2.07 9.46 10.63
CA LEU A 457 1.57 8.09 10.70
C LEU A 457 0.05 8.01 10.84
N SER A 458 -0.57 8.95 11.55
CA SER A 458 -2.02 9.01 11.70
C SER A 458 -2.72 9.15 10.34
N THR A 459 -2.18 10.00 9.46
CA THR A 459 -2.69 10.19 8.09
C THR A 459 -2.45 8.96 7.24
N GLN A 460 -1.26 8.35 7.31
CA GLN A 460 -0.94 7.12 6.59
C GLN A 460 -1.91 5.97 6.95
N ILE A 461 -2.23 5.80 8.23
CA ILE A 461 -3.16 4.78 8.72
C ILE A 461 -4.58 5.04 8.19
N LEU A 462 -5.02 6.29 8.18
CA LEU A 462 -6.35 6.66 7.66
C LEU A 462 -6.45 6.40 6.15
N LEU A 463 -5.41 6.74 5.37
CA LEU A 463 -5.35 6.45 3.93
C LEU A 463 -5.46 4.94 3.65
N LYS A 464 -4.71 4.11 4.37
CA LYS A 464 -4.75 2.64 4.21
C LYS A 464 -6.14 2.08 4.52
N GLU A 465 -6.78 2.54 5.60
CA GLU A 465 -8.12 2.08 5.95
C GLU A 465 -9.17 2.54 4.94
N ALA A 466 -9.02 3.74 4.38
CA ALA A 466 -9.89 4.25 3.33
C ALA A 466 -9.78 3.41 2.04
N ILE A 467 -8.55 3.17 1.58
CA ILE A 467 -8.25 2.33 0.39
C ILE A 467 -8.82 0.93 0.57
N LYS A 468 -8.58 0.30 1.72
CA LYS A 468 -9.12 -1.02 2.07
C LYS A 468 -10.63 -1.11 1.80
N ARG A 469 -11.37 -0.06 2.09
CA ARG A 469 -12.84 0.01 1.97
C ARG A 469 -13.33 0.59 0.65
N GLY A 470 -12.46 0.70 -0.34
CA GLY A 470 -12.81 1.21 -1.66
C GLY A 470 -13.17 2.70 -1.67
N ILE A 471 -12.66 3.48 -0.71
CA ILE A 471 -12.80 4.93 -0.70
C ILE A 471 -11.67 5.50 -1.58
N LYS A 472 -12.01 6.34 -2.53
CA LYS A 472 -11.00 7.04 -3.34
C LYS A 472 -10.26 8.04 -2.46
N VAL A 473 -8.94 8.05 -2.59
CA VAL A 473 -8.05 8.91 -1.83
C VAL A 473 -7.25 9.81 -2.76
N GLU A 474 -7.07 11.06 -2.36
CA GLU A 474 -6.19 12.01 -3.01
C GLU A 474 -5.37 12.73 -1.95
N ILE A 475 -4.07 12.85 -2.18
CA ILE A 475 -3.16 13.63 -1.34
C ILE A 475 -3.07 15.02 -1.95
N ILE A 476 -3.70 15.99 -1.29
CA ILE A 476 -3.77 17.38 -1.74
C ILE A 476 -2.46 18.10 -1.42
N ASP A 477 -1.98 17.93 -0.18
CA ASP A 477 -0.70 18.47 0.28
C ASP A 477 -0.03 17.47 1.23
N GLU A 478 1.08 16.88 0.77
CA GLU A 478 1.84 15.89 1.52
C GLU A 478 2.47 16.51 2.78
N SER A 479 3.08 17.69 2.62
CA SER A 479 3.81 18.38 3.70
C SER A 479 2.89 18.82 4.84
N ASP A 480 1.67 19.22 4.50
CA ASP A 480 0.65 19.67 5.46
C ASP A 480 -0.33 18.54 5.88
N ASN A 481 -0.11 17.32 5.38
CA ASN A 481 -0.96 16.14 5.65
C ASN A 481 -2.43 16.38 5.32
N PHE A 482 -2.69 17.07 4.19
CA PHE A 482 -4.05 17.37 3.71
C PHE A 482 -4.46 16.34 2.65
N ILE A 483 -5.59 15.68 2.88
CA ILE A 483 -6.11 14.63 1.99
C ILE A 483 -7.60 14.88 1.69
N SER A 484 -8.08 14.34 0.55
CA SER A 484 -9.49 14.15 0.30
C SER A 484 -9.86 12.67 0.26
N LEU A 485 -11.05 12.36 0.73
CA LEU A 485 -11.65 11.03 0.78
C LEU A 485 -12.99 11.09 0.06
N GLU A 486 -13.18 10.29 -1.01
CA GLU A 486 -14.40 10.32 -1.81
C GLU A 486 -15.06 8.94 -1.87
N LYS A 487 -16.37 8.88 -1.57
CA LYS A 487 -17.21 7.69 -1.77
C LYS A 487 -18.66 8.10 -2.02
N ASN A 488 -19.32 7.49 -3.01
CA ASN A 488 -20.71 7.72 -3.34
C ASN A 488 -21.05 9.23 -3.55
N ASN A 489 -20.20 9.94 -4.27
CA ASN A 489 -20.28 11.39 -4.53
C ASN A 489 -20.17 12.28 -3.28
N LYS A 490 -19.78 11.72 -2.14
CA LYS A 490 -19.45 12.47 -0.93
C LYS A 490 -17.95 12.64 -0.84
N VAL A 491 -17.50 13.90 -0.73
CA VAL A 491 -16.08 14.26 -0.56
C VAL A 491 -15.89 14.84 0.84
N GLU A 492 -14.91 14.34 1.56
CA GLU A 492 -14.49 14.83 2.87
C GLU A 492 -13.02 15.24 2.81
N TYR A 493 -12.72 16.44 3.31
CA TYR A 493 -11.35 16.94 3.46
C TYR A 493 -10.89 16.70 4.88
N VAL A 494 -9.71 16.11 5.02
CA VAL A 494 -9.14 15.75 6.32
C VAL A 494 -7.70 16.22 6.41
N LYS A 495 -7.33 16.83 7.54
CA LYS A 495 -5.95 17.19 7.88
C LYS A 495 -5.49 16.38 9.08
N GLN A 496 -4.29 15.75 8.98
CA GLN A 496 -3.65 15.02 10.07
C GLN A 496 -4.57 13.95 10.71
N ALA A 497 -5.37 13.27 9.89
CA ALA A 497 -6.34 12.24 10.24
C ALA A 497 -7.51 12.69 11.16
N THR A 498 -7.30 13.63 12.07
CA THR A 498 -8.25 13.97 13.15
C THR A 498 -8.89 15.35 13.04
N LYS A 499 -8.42 16.21 12.13
CA LYS A 499 -9.06 17.49 11.81
C LYS A 499 -9.99 17.30 10.63
N THR A 500 -11.30 17.33 10.89
CA THR A 500 -12.34 16.93 9.96
C THR A 500 -13.42 18.00 9.83
N SER A 501 -14.32 17.84 8.87
CA SER A 501 -15.53 18.68 8.69
C SER A 501 -16.52 18.60 9.87
N LYS A 502 -16.37 17.58 10.73
CA LYS A 502 -17.29 17.34 11.85
C LYS A 502 -16.98 18.19 13.08
N ASP A 503 -15.77 18.72 13.19
CA ASP A 503 -15.36 19.64 14.25
C ASP A 503 -15.54 21.09 13.82
N ASN A 504 -15.84 21.98 14.77
CA ASN A 504 -15.93 23.40 14.50
C ASN A 504 -14.70 24.16 15.05
N TYR A 505 -14.44 25.31 14.45
CA TYR A 505 -13.28 26.13 14.79
C TYR A 505 -13.23 26.56 16.27
N ILE A 506 -14.38 26.84 16.88
CA ILE A 506 -14.46 27.27 18.28
C ILE A 506 -14.10 26.13 19.23
N SER A 507 -14.49 24.89 18.93
CA SER A 507 -14.10 23.71 19.74
C SER A 507 -12.58 23.54 19.79
N VAL A 508 -11.90 23.76 18.69
CA VAL A 508 -10.42 23.71 18.64
C VAL A 508 -9.81 24.78 19.54
N LEU A 509 -10.24 26.04 19.40
CA LEU A 509 -9.76 27.16 20.21
C LEU A 509 -10.03 26.97 21.71
N MET A 510 -11.17 26.37 22.06
CA MET A 510 -11.48 26.03 23.46
C MET A 510 -10.47 25.02 24.01
N MET A 511 -10.14 23.97 23.27
CA MET A 511 -9.18 22.93 23.69
C MET A 511 -7.73 23.42 23.74
N GLU A 512 -7.34 24.36 22.89
CA GLU A 512 -6.03 25.01 22.95
C GLU A 512 -5.84 25.81 24.25
N ASN A 513 -6.93 26.37 24.78
CA ASN A 513 -6.88 27.18 26.00
C ASN A 513 -7.25 26.36 27.22
N LYS A 514 -6.26 25.84 27.94
CA LYS A 514 -6.43 24.99 29.13
C LYS A 514 -7.35 25.59 30.21
N VAL A 515 -7.35 26.91 30.38
CA VAL A 515 -8.22 27.59 31.38
C VAL A 515 -9.66 27.62 30.90
N VAL A 516 -9.90 27.94 29.63
CA VAL A 516 -11.24 27.92 29.03
C VAL A 516 -11.82 26.52 29.10
N THR A 517 -11.06 25.52 28.70
CA THR A 517 -11.43 24.10 28.75
C THR A 517 -11.89 23.74 30.17
N LYS A 518 -11.08 24.05 31.19
CA LYS A 518 -11.42 23.73 32.61
C LYS A 518 -12.71 24.41 33.06
N LYS A 519 -12.89 25.69 32.78
CA LYS A 519 -14.12 26.41 33.12
C LYS A 519 -15.37 25.81 32.47
N ILE A 520 -15.24 25.29 31.26
CA ILE A 520 -16.36 24.65 30.55
C ILE A 520 -16.66 23.28 31.17
N LEU A 521 -15.64 22.48 31.46
CA LEU A 521 -15.79 21.17 32.10
C LEU A 521 -16.42 21.31 33.52
N GLU A 522 -15.96 22.28 34.29
CA GLU A 522 -16.52 22.58 35.60
C GLU A 522 -18.01 22.93 35.52
N LYS A 523 -18.39 23.80 34.55
CA LYS A 523 -19.81 24.14 34.29
C LYS A 523 -20.65 22.93 33.89
N ALA A 524 -20.03 21.96 33.21
CA ALA A 524 -20.66 20.69 32.85
C ALA A 524 -20.71 19.68 34.03
N GLY A 525 -20.21 20.03 35.22
CA GLY A 525 -20.17 19.14 36.38
C GLY A 525 -19.09 18.04 36.30
N ILE A 526 -18.10 18.21 35.43
CA ILE A 526 -17.00 17.25 35.22
C ILE A 526 -15.84 17.65 36.14
N ARG A 527 -15.31 16.70 36.91
CA ARG A 527 -14.21 16.95 37.85
C ARG A 527 -12.91 17.27 37.11
N ILE A 528 -12.34 18.41 37.45
CA ILE A 528 -11.02 18.90 37.06
C ILE A 528 -10.18 19.18 38.31
N PRO A 529 -8.84 19.26 38.21
CA PRO A 529 -8.01 19.75 39.32
C PRO A 529 -8.44 21.17 39.72
N SER A 530 -8.73 21.36 40.98
CA SER A 530 -8.96 22.71 41.55
C SER A 530 -7.65 23.49 41.59
N GLY A 531 -7.67 24.80 41.38
CA GLY A 531 -6.42 25.57 41.36
C GLY A 531 -6.58 27.07 41.19
N MET A 532 -5.46 27.76 41.14
CA MET A 532 -5.37 29.19 40.94
C MET A 532 -4.50 29.53 39.71
N GLU A 533 -4.92 30.54 38.96
CA GLU A 533 -4.19 31.11 37.84
C GLU A 533 -3.47 32.40 38.27
N PHE A 534 -2.19 32.51 37.94
CA PHE A 534 -1.36 33.68 38.22
C PHE A 534 -0.80 34.25 36.93
N HIS A 535 -0.93 35.58 36.73
CA HIS A 535 -0.49 36.30 35.54
C HIS A 535 0.83 37.04 35.75
N ASP A 536 1.31 37.11 36.98
CA ASP A 536 2.61 37.65 37.34
C ASP A 536 3.21 36.91 38.54
N ILE A 537 4.53 36.94 38.61
CA ILE A 537 5.31 36.19 39.57
C ILE A 537 5.15 36.77 41.01
N GLU A 538 4.95 38.08 41.15
CA GLU A 538 4.83 38.74 42.43
C GLU A 538 3.53 38.31 43.14
N THR A 539 2.41 38.32 42.41
CA THR A 539 1.12 37.83 42.94
C THR A 539 1.21 36.35 43.28
N ALA A 540 1.90 35.51 42.44
CA ALA A 540 2.10 34.09 42.72
C ALA A 540 2.91 33.87 44.01
N MET A 541 4.02 34.56 44.17
CA MET A 541 4.87 34.50 45.38
C MET A 541 4.13 34.90 46.63
N ASN A 542 3.35 35.97 46.57
CA ASN A 542 2.53 36.45 47.71
C ASN A 542 1.44 35.46 48.13
N ASN A 543 1.08 34.53 47.25
CA ASN A 543 0.10 33.46 47.53
C ASN A 543 0.77 32.10 47.83
N ALA A 544 2.10 31.97 47.77
CA ALA A 544 2.82 30.71 47.94
C ALA A 544 2.47 30.02 49.28
N ASP A 545 2.25 30.80 50.37
CA ASP A 545 1.89 30.27 51.68
C ASP A 545 0.60 29.42 51.67
N LYS A 546 -0.33 29.67 50.73
CA LYS A 546 -1.58 28.89 50.60
C LYS A 546 -1.36 27.45 50.18
N PHE A 547 -0.21 27.16 49.62
CA PHE A 547 0.13 25.86 49.01
C PHE A 547 1.13 25.05 49.85
N ILE A 548 1.67 25.59 50.91
CA ILE A 548 2.63 24.87 51.80
C ILE A 548 2.00 23.58 52.31
N ASN A 549 2.78 22.48 52.23
CA ASN A 549 2.39 21.13 52.69
C ASN A 549 1.13 20.57 51.99
N LYS A 550 0.73 21.12 50.85
CA LYS A 550 -0.37 20.58 50.06
C LYS A 550 0.19 19.84 48.82
N PRO A 551 -0.43 18.72 48.44
CA PRO A 551 -0.15 18.09 47.17
C PRO A 551 -0.58 18.99 46.02
N ILE A 552 0.39 19.49 45.22
CA ILE A 552 0.13 20.45 44.13
C ILE A 552 0.97 20.18 42.93
N VAL A 553 0.49 20.71 41.79
CA VAL A 553 1.22 20.79 40.52
C VAL A 553 1.33 22.25 40.12
N ILE A 554 2.54 22.71 39.85
CA ILE A 554 2.83 24.04 39.31
C ILE A 554 3.22 23.89 37.85
N LYS A 555 2.52 24.58 36.95
CA LYS A 555 2.76 24.44 35.53
C LYS A 555 2.50 25.71 34.72
N PRO A 556 3.25 25.98 33.63
CA PRO A 556 2.89 27.00 32.67
C PRO A 556 1.57 26.70 31.97
N LYS A 557 0.85 27.74 31.52
CA LYS A 557 -0.47 27.61 30.87
C LYS A 557 -0.37 27.00 29.45
N SER A 558 0.62 27.42 28.65
CA SER A 558 0.65 27.19 27.20
C SER A 558 1.80 26.27 26.76
N THR A 559 2.52 25.62 27.66
CA THR A 559 3.61 24.72 27.29
C THR A 559 3.13 23.29 27.05
N ASN A 560 3.83 22.60 26.13
CA ASN A 560 3.65 21.19 25.83
C ASN A 560 4.85 20.36 26.33
N PHE A 561 4.73 19.04 26.31
CA PHE A 561 5.80 18.09 26.62
C PHE A 561 6.36 18.16 28.06
N GLY A 562 5.62 18.73 29.01
CA GLY A 562 6.03 18.76 30.43
C GLY A 562 7.05 19.85 30.80
N LEU A 563 7.30 20.80 29.89
CA LEU A 563 8.25 21.90 30.15
C LEU A 563 7.75 22.84 31.26
N GLY A 564 8.58 23.06 32.29
CA GLY A 564 8.30 23.96 33.37
C GLY A 564 7.28 23.45 34.42
N ILE A 565 6.93 22.16 34.40
CA ILE A 565 6.05 21.52 35.36
C ILE A 565 6.85 21.04 36.56
N SER A 566 6.31 21.34 37.78
CA SER A 566 6.82 20.83 39.07
C SER A 566 5.68 20.14 39.81
N ILE A 567 5.92 18.95 40.34
CA ILE A 567 4.92 18.11 41.04
C ILE A 567 5.39 17.92 42.47
N PHE A 568 4.51 18.19 43.40
CA PHE A 568 4.69 18.01 44.85
C PHE A 568 3.59 17.11 45.40
N ASN A 569 3.77 15.78 45.25
CA ASN A 569 2.75 14.77 45.60
C ASN A 569 2.52 14.63 47.10
N GLU A 570 3.50 14.94 47.93
CA GLU A 570 3.43 14.90 49.40
C GLU A 570 3.35 16.32 50.04
N GLY A 571 3.28 17.34 49.18
CA GLY A 571 3.41 18.73 49.58
C GLY A 571 4.86 19.20 49.59
N SER A 572 5.08 20.49 49.84
CA SER A 572 6.42 21.09 49.84
C SER A 572 6.53 22.30 50.73
N LYS A 573 7.77 22.73 50.96
CA LYS A 573 8.08 23.96 51.70
C LYS A 573 7.94 25.16 50.76
N LYS A 574 7.81 26.35 51.37
CA LYS A 574 7.66 27.61 50.66
C LYS A 574 8.79 27.85 49.64
N GLU A 575 10.05 27.61 50.05
CA GLU A 575 11.20 27.86 49.19
C GLU A 575 11.20 26.99 47.90
N ASP A 576 10.69 25.77 47.96
CA ASP A 576 10.60 24.88 46.78
C ASP A 576 9.43 25.29 45.87
N ILE A 577 8.31 25.73 46.46
CA ILE A 577 7.18 26.29 45.70
C ILE A 577 7.62 27.55 44.95
N GLU A 578 8.34 28.48 45.66
CA GLU A 578 8.87 29.70 45.04
C GLU A 578 9.87 29.41 43.88
N LYS A 579 10.74 28.40 44.03
CA LYS A 579 11.62 27.94 42.95
C LYS A 579 10.80 27.40 41.78
N ALA A 580 9.80 26.57 42.02
CA ALA A 580 8.94 25.99 41.01
C ALA A 580 8.14 27.07 40.23
N LEU A 581 7.64 28.09 40.93
CA LEU A 581 7.02 29.26 40.33
C LEU A 581 7.98 30.02 39.42
N ASN A 582 9.21 30.27 39.90
CA ASN A 582 10.24 30.90 39.10
C ASN A 582 10.59 30.10 37.81
N ILE A 583 10.60 28.79 37.90
CA ILE A 583 10.82 27.91 36.74
C ILE A 583 9.66 28.05 35.79
N ALA A 584 8.42 27.93 36.25
CA ALA A 584 7.24 27.97 35.41
C ALA A 584 7.07 29.31 34.67
N PHE A 585 7.31 30.44 35.37
CA PHE A 585 7.26 31.77 34.76
C PHE A 585 8.35 32.08 33.72
N LYS A 586 9.43 31.27 33.67
CA LYS A 586 10.40 31.38 32.56
C LYS A 586 9.82 30.92 31.22
N TYR A 587 8.82 30.04 31.27
CA TYR A 587 8.23 29.44 30.05
C TYR A 587 6.91 30.10 29.63
N ASP A 588 6.16 30.72 30.57
CA ASP A 588 4.88 31.36 30.26
C ASP A 588 4.64 32.54 31.21
N ARG A 589 3.91 33.54 30.73
CA ARG A 589 3.46 34.67 31.53
C ARG A 589 2.35 34.30 32.50
N THR A 590 1.68 33.16 32.25
CA THR A 590 0.57 32.66 33.09
C THR A 590 0.94 31.29 33.62
N VAL A 591 0.89 31.15 34.95
CA VAL A 591 1.22 29.91 35.66
C VAL A 591 -0.03 29.44 36.46
N LEU A 592 -0.26 28.13 36.39
CA LEU A 592 -1.32 27.43 37.11
C LEU A 592 -0.71 26.71 38.32
N VAL A 593 -1.31 26.87 39.47
CA VAL A 593 -1.05 26.06 40.69
C VAL A 593 -2.31 25.28 41.00
N GLU A 594 -2.24 23.96 40.86
CA GLU A 594 -3.40 23.06 40.90
C GLU A 594 -3.20 21.96 41.94
N GLU A 595 -4.33 21.39 42.47
CA GLU A 595 -4.26 20.19 43.29
C GLU A 595 -3.60 19.03 42.53
N PHE A 596 -2.78 18.25 43.23
CA PHE A 596 -2.28 16.98 42.70
C PHE A 596 -3.38 15.93 42.83
N ILE A 597 -3.72 15.27 41.73
CA ILE A 597 -4.65 14.13 41.70
C ILE A 597 -3.84 12.85 41.74
N GLU A 598 -4.05 12.04 42.77
CA GLU A 598 -3.41 10.74 42.92
C GLU A 598 -4.01 9.74 41.95
N GLY A 599 -3.16 8.96 41.26
CA GLY A 599 -3.58 7.91 40.31
C GLY A 599 -2.68 7.76 39.11
N LYS A 600 -3.15 6.98 38.14
CA LYS A 600 -2.49 6.79 36.88
C LYS A 600 -3.17 7.57 35.77
N GLU A 601 -2.39 8.13 34.86
CA GLU A 601 -2.89 8.86 33.71
C GLU A 601 -3.30 7.88 32.59
N TYR A 602 -4.51 8.11 32.07
CA TYR A 602 -5.05 7.39 30.91
C TYR A 602 -5.46 8.39 29.82
N ARG A 603 -5.03 8.13 28.58
CA ARG A 603 -5.43 8.87 27.39
C ARG A 603 -6.63 8.18 26.76
N PHE A 604 -7.82 8.80 26.86
CA PHE A 604 -9.04 8.37 26.18
C PHE A 604 -9.13 9.05 24.82
N LEU A 605 -9.27 8.27 23.76
CA LEU A 605 -9.55 8.78 22.41
C LEU A 605 -11.03 8.69 22.13
N VAL A 606 -11.70 9.83 22.15
CA VAL A 606 -13.14 9.97 21.85
C VAL A 606 -13.30 10.26 20.36
N ILE A 607 -14.18 9.50 19.69
CA ILE A 607 -14.57 9.70 18.29
C ILE A 607 -16.09 9.62 18.22
N GLY A 608 -16.75 10.71 17.83
CA GLY A 608 -18.21 10.83 17.86
C GLY A 608 -18.74 10.74 19.30
N ASP A 609 -19.57 9.76 19.55
CA ASP A 609 -20.23 9.52 20.84
C ASP A 609 -19.65 8.31 21.59
N ALA A 610 -18.46 7.85 21.23
CA ALA A 610 -17.83 6.67 21.82
C ALA A 610 -16.32 6.87 22.08
N VAL A 611 -15.78 6.11 23.02
CA VAL A 611 -14.34 5.98 23.23
C VAL A 611 -13.81 4.89 22.33
N ALA A 612 -12.98 5.26 21.36
CA ALA A 612 -12.38 4.35 20.38
C ALA A 612 -11.15 3.60 20.92
N GLY A 613 -10.44 4.19 21.89
CA GLY A 613 -9.27 3.58 22.52
C GLY A 613 -8.87 4.28 23.81
N ILE A 614 -8.26 3.52 24.73
CA ILE A 614 -7.72 4.04 25.98
C ILE A 614 -6.30 3.52 26.15
N LEU A 615 -5.35 4.42 26.36
CA LEU A 615 -3.95 4.07 26.62
C LEU A 615 -3.48 4.55 27.98
N HIS A 616 -2.69 3.70 28.64
CA HIS A 616 -1.76 4.13 29.69
C HIS A 616 -0.39 4.32 29.05
N ARG A 617 0.20 5.49 29.20
CA ARG A 617 1.57 5.78 28.75
C ARG A 617 2.54 5.47 29.88
N VAL A 618 3.48 4.59 29.62
CA VAL A 618 4.50 4.16 30.59
C VAL A 618 5.83 4.80 30.22
N PRO A 619 6.58 5.39 31.18
CA PRO A 619 7.91 5.91 30.91
C PRO A 619 8.83 4.86 30.29
N ALA A 620 9.82 5.33 29.53
CA ALA A 620 10.85 4.46 28.97
C ALA A 620 11.43 3.55 30.07
N ASN A 621 11.44 2.25 29.83
CA ASN A 621 11.82 1.24 30.82
C ASN A 621 12.43 0.00 30.16
N VAL A 622 13.08 -0.81 30.98
CA VAL A 622 13.47 -2.19 30.66
C VAL A 622 13.05 -3.14 31.77
N VAL A 623 12.84 -4.40 31.43
CA VAL A 623 12.57 -5.47 32.39
C VAL A 623 13.81 -6.35 32.44
N GLY A 624 14.39 -6.54 33.64
CA GLY A 624 15.57 -7.36 33.86
C GLY A 624 15.32 -8.84 33.59
N ASP A 625 16.36 -9.52 33.17
CA ASP A 625 16.43 -10.99 33.02
C ASP A 625 17.49 -11.61 33.90
N GLY A 626 18.09 -10.84 34.79
CA GLY A 626 19.16 -11.28 35.71
C GLY A 626 20.52 -11.50 35.07
N SER A 627 20.69 -11.24 33.76
CA SER A 627 21.93 -11.55 33.02
C SER A 627 22.47 -10.39 32.19
N ARG A 628 21.59 -9.58 31.60
CA ARG A 628 21.97 -8.51 30.67
C ARG A 628 21.94 -7.13 31.33
N THR A 629 22.79 -6.27 30.85
CA THR A 629 22.85 -4.85 31.26
C THR A 629 21.64 -4.06 30.72
N ILE A 630 21.34 -2.90 31.33
CA ILE A 630 20.35 -1.97 30.81
C ILE A 630 20.60 -1.63 29.33
N THR A 631 21.87 -1.43 28.94
CA THR A 631 22.24 -1.13 27.54
C THR A 631 21.82 -2.25 26.60
N GLU A 632 22.08 -3.51 26.95
CA GLU A 632 21.71 -4.67 26.12
C GLU A 632 20.19 -4.87 26.05
N LEU A 633 19.48 -4.71 27.17
CA LEU A 633 18.04 -4.80 27.23
C LEU A 633 17.36 -3.68 26.40
N VAL A 634 17.90 -2.46 26.41
CA VAL A 634 17.43 -1.36 25.54
C VAL A 634 17.69 -1.67 24.07
N ALA A 635 18.86 -2.22 23.74
CA ALA A 635 19.18 -2.60 22.36
C ALA A 635 18.17 -3.63 21.82
N GLU A 636 17.87 -4.67 22.59
CA GLU A 636 16.83 -5.66 22.23
C GLU A 636 15.46 -5.05 22.11
N LYS A 637 15.01 -4.27 23.10
CA LYS A 637 13.69 -3.61 23.05
C LYS A 637 13.54 -2.69 21.84
N ASN A 638 14.62 -2.05 21.42
CA ASN A 638 14.68 -1.21 20.23
C ASN A 638 14.67 -1.98 18.89
N MET A 639 14.80 -3.32 18.90
CA MET A 639 14.61 -4.15 17.70
C MET A 639 13.13 -4.40 17.36
N ASN A 640 12.20 -4.06 18.26
CA ASN A 640 10.78 -4.20 17.99
C ASN A 640 10.40 -3.35 16.77
N PRO A 641 9.70 -3.90 15.74
CA PRO A 641 9.30 -3.16 14.53
C PRO A 641 8.46 -1.91 14.77
N LEU A 642 7.74 -1.84 15.89
CA LEU A 642 6.98 -0.65 16.28
C LEU A 642 7.86 0.52 16.75
N ARG A 643 9.18 0.32 16.96
CA ARG A 643 10.12 1.33 17.42
C ARG A 643 11.05 1.81 16.33
N GLY A 644 11.06 3.11 16.08
CA GLY A 644 11.93 3.76 15.10
C GLY A 644 12.42 5.12 15.55
N ARG A 645 12.83 5.94 14.61
CA ARG A 645 13.27 7.32 14.85
C ARG A 645 12.53 8.28 13.93
N GLY A 646 12.32 9.51 14.41
CA GLY A 646 11.75 10.59 13.61
C GLY A 646 10.25 10.41 13.34
N TYR A 647 9.52 9.81 14.26
CA TYR A 647 8.06 9.60 14.19
C TYR A 647 7.61 8.77 12.97
N LYS A 648 8.51 7.97 12.39
CA LYS A 648 8.23 7.07 11.25
C LYS A 648 7.69 5.70 11.68
N THR A 649 7.53 5.48 12.97
CA THR A 649 6.98 4.28 13.61
C THR A 649 6.08 4.70 14.78
N PRO A 650 5.15 3.84 15.22
CA PRO A 650 4.24 4.17 16.32
C PRO A 650 4.93 4.61 17.61
N LEU A 651 6.13 4.10 17.88
CA LEU A 651 6.93 4.42 19.06
C LEU A 651 8.32 4.87 18.67
N GLU A 652 8.92 5.77 19.45
CA GLU A 652 10.31 6.15 19.31
C GLU A 652 11.25 5.15 20.02
N LYS A 653 12.47 5.02 19.49
CA LYS A 653 13.53 4.24 20.14
C LYS A 653 13.96 4.90 21.45
N ILE A 654 14.24 4.08 22.45
CA ILE A 654 14.83 4.52 23.72
C ILE A 654 16.25 4.98 23.41
N ASN A 655 16.60 6.22 23.78
CA ASN A 655 17.95 6.76 23.70
C ASN A 655 18.56 6.77 25.11
N LEU A 656 19.76 6.21 25.23
CA LEU A 656 20.58 6.31 26.44
C LEU A 656 21.43 7.59 26.36
N ASP A 657 20.83 8.70 26.78
CA ASP A 657 21.45 10.03 26.81
C ASP A 657 21.77 10.48 28.24
N ASP A 658 22.37 11.67 28.40
CA ASP A 658 22.75 12.24 29.68
C ASP A 658 21.57 12.34 30.66
N ASN A 659 20.33 12.52 30.17
CA ASN A 659 19.16 12.55 31.03
C ASN A 659 18.83 11.18 31.63
N VAL A 660 19.06 10.08 30.87
CA VAL A 660 18.92 8.71 31.38
C VAL A 660 19.99 8.45 32.44
N ASP A 661 21.24 8.87 32.19
CA ASP A 661 22.32 8.70 33.17
C ASP A 661 22.04 9.46 34.48
N LEU A 662 21.52 10.68 34.39
CA LEU A 662 21.15 11.47 35.56
C LEU A 662 19.98 10.83 36.33
N PHE A 663 18.98 10.30 35.61
CA PHE A 663 17.82 9.64 36.20
C PHE A 663 18.22 8.34 36.92
N LEU A 664 19.05 7.50 36.29
CA LEU A 664 19.56 6.26 36.89
C LEU A 664 20.40 6.51 38.11
N LYS A 665 21.22 7.56 38.13
CA LYS A 665 22.05 7.96 39.31
C LYS A 665 21.23 8.24 40.55
N GLN A 666 19.99 8.73 40.43
CA GLN A 666 19.07 8.98 41.56
C GLN A 666 18.75 7.69 42.33
N SER A 667 18.78 6.53 41.63
CA SER A 667 18.58 5.19 42.20
C SER A 667 19.87 4.40 42.34
N ASN A 668 21.01 5.08 42.31
CA ASN A 668 22.36 4.46 42.36
C ASN A 668 22.62 3.39 41.28
N LYS A 669 22.04 3.58 40.08
CA LYS A 669 22.20 2.71 38.92
C LYS A 669 22.95 3.42 37.79
N THR A 670 23.48 2.63 36.86
CA THR A 670 24.13 3.06 35.64
C THR A 670 23.58 2.24 34.46
N VAL A 671 23.84 2.63 33.24
CA VAL A 671 23.47 1.86 32.04
C VAL A 671 24.09 0.46 31.96
N SER A 672 25.19 0.22 32.74
CA SER A 672 25.84 -1.08 32.88
C SER A 672 25.26 -1.94 34.02
N TYR A 673 24.27 -1.43 34.77
CA TYR A 673 23.60 -2.20 35.81
C TYR A 673 22.86 -3.40 35.19
N ILE A 674 22.93 -4.55 35.83
CA ILE A 674 22.21 -5.77 35.48
C ILE A 674 20.99 -5.88 36.38
N PRO A 675 19.77 -5.58 35.88
CA PRO A 675 18.58 -5.70 36.68
C PRO A 675 18.26 -7.17 36.98
N LYS A 676 17.71 -7.44 38.17
CA LYS A 676 17.25 -8.79 38.54
C LYS A 676 16.14 -9.25 37.59
N ASP A 677 15.95 -10.57 37.51
CA ASP A 677 14.83 -11.13 36.75
C ASP A 677 13.47 -10.56 37.21
N GLY A 678 12.71 -10.01 36.26
CA GLY A 678 11.44 -9.32 36.50
C GLY A 678 11.56 -7.91 37.10
N GLU A 679 12.74 -7.39 37.38
CA GLU A 679 12.93 -6.01 37.86
C GLU A 679 12.64 -5.01 36.77
N VAL A 680 11.66 -4.13 36.95
CA VAL A 680 11.38 -3.02 36.04
C VAL A 680 12.27 -1.83 36.41
N VAL A 681 13.12 -1.41 35.47
CA VAL A 681 13.95 -0.22 35.63
C VAL A 681 13.46 0.85 34.68
N TYR A 682 12.91 1.93 35.25
CA TYR A 682 12.56 3.12 34.48
C TYR A 682 13.81 3.91 34.08
N LEU A 683 13.79 4.51 32.91
CA LEU A 683 14.92 5.26 32.33
C LEU A 683 14.62 6.76 32.28
N ARG A 684 13.38 7.15 32.49
CA ARG A 684 12.91 8.54 32.51
C ARG A 684 11.72 8.68 33.45
N GLU A 685 11.50 9.91 33.92
CA GLU A 685 10.34 10.24 34.73
C GLU A 685 9.08 10.42 33.87
N ASN A 686 9.21 11.07 32.69
CA ASN A 686 8.07 11.34 31.82
C ASN A 686 7.65 10.10 31.00
N SER A 687 6.36 9.99 30.77
CA SER A 687 5.73 8.88 30.01
C SER A 687 5.56 9.18 28.51
N ASN A 688 6.30 10.13 27.94
CA ASN A 688 6.16 10.53 26.57
C ASN A 688 6.68 9.45 25.61
N ILE A 689 5.88 9.12 24.59
CA ILE A 689 6.26 8.20 23.53
C ILE A 689 7.47 8.72 22.75
N SER A 690 7.57 10.04 22.56
CA SER A 690 8.70 10.72 21.90
C SER A 690 10.05 10.49 22.59
N THR A 691 10.05 10.10 23.85
CA THR A 691 11.27 9.82 24.62
C THR A 691 11.52 8.32 24.86
N GLY A 692 10.82 7.46 24.11
CA GLY A 692 10.95 6.01 24.19
C GLY A 692 9.97 5.33 25.14
N GLY A 693 8.95 6.04 25.62
CA GLY A 693 7.88 5.46 26.44
C GLY A 693 7.09 4.36 25.73
N ASP A 694 6.36 3.56 26.50
CA ASP A 694 5.49 2.49 26.02
C ASP A 694 4.04 2.94 26.00
N SER A 695 3.25 2.46 25.04
CA SER A 695 1.80 2.56 25.02
C SER A 695 1.17 1.22 25.40
N VAL A 696 0.30 1.24 26.41
CA VAL A 696 -0.39 0.03 26.89
C VAL A 696 -1.88 0.23 26.73
N ASP A 697 -2.54 -0.68 25.99
CA ASP A 697 -3.99 -0.62 25.76
C ASP A 697 -4.76 -1.05 27.02
N PHE A 698 -5.65 -0.20 27.49
CA PHE A 698 -6.57 -0.43 28.59
C PHE A 698 -8.05 -0.32 28.20
N THR A 699 -8.35 -0.25 26.92
CA THR A 699 -9.69 0.04 26.41
C THR A 699 -10.76 -0.90 26.95
N ASP A 700 -10.48 -2.21 27.00
CA ASP A 700 -11.44 -3.21 27.44
C ASP A 700 -11.50 -3.31 28.99
N GLY A 701 -10.44 -2.90 29.69
CA GLY A 701 -10.32 -3.00 31.15
C GLY A 701 -10.91 -1.81 31.93
N ILE A 702 -11.04 -0.65 31.30
CA ILE A 702 -11.59 0.55 31.98
C ILE A 702 -13.12 0.50 32.05
N PRO A 703 -13.73 0.69 33.22
CA PRO A 703 -15.20 0.72 33.40
C PRO A 703 -15.90 1.78 32.53
N GLU A 704 -17.11 1.45 32.06
CA GLU A 704 -17.95 2.31 31.21
C GLU A 704 -18.24 3.69 31.79
N LYS A 705 -18.28 3.82 33.14
CA LYS A 705 -18.41 5.11 33.82
C LYS A 705 -17.37 6.12 33.33
N PHE A 706 -16.09 5.73 33.28
CA PHE A 706 -15.00 6.65 32.90
C PHE A 706 -15.02 6.93 31.40
N LYS A 707 -15.43 5.96 30.57
CA LYS A 707 -15.64 6.19 29.14
C LYS A 707 -16.73 7.21 28.89
N LYS A 708 -17.85 7.11 29.62
CA LYS A 708 -18.92 8.09 29.54
C LYS A 708 -18.45 9.49 29.94
N ILE A 709 -17.69 9.61 31.03
CA ILE A 709 -17.12 10.90 31.46
C ILE A 709 -16.26 11.53 30.38
N ALA A 710 -15.42 10.74 29.70
CA ALA A 710 -14.59 11.23 28.62
C ALA A 710 -15.43 11.73 27.43
N VAL A 711 -16.48 11.00 27.04
CA VAL A 711 -17.45 11.42 26.01
C VAL A 711 -18.18 12.70 26.41
N ASP A 712 -18.66 12.80 27.67
CA ASP A 712 -19.33 14.00 28.18
C ASP A 712 -18.38 15.21 28.16
N ALA A 713 -17.08 15.01 28.46
CA ALA A 713 -16.06 16.06 28.39
C ALA A 713 -15.84 16.57 26.96
N ALA A 714 -15.73 15.66 25.97
CA ALA A 714 -15.62 16.02 24.56
C ALA A 714 -16.88 16.80 24.09
N LYS A 715 -18.08 16.34 24.49
CA LYS A 715 -19.35 17.01 24.20
C LYS A 715 -19.43 18.41 24.78
N ALA A 716 -18.93 18.61 26.00
CA ALA A 716 -18.97 19.91 26.69
C ALA A 716 -18.22 21.00 25.91
N VAL A 717 -17.13 20.65 25.22
CA VAL A 717 -16.37 21.57 24.34
C VAL A 717 -16.83 21.49 22.86
N GLY A 718 -17.82 20.66 22.55
CA GLY A 718 -18.35 20.49 21.20
C GLY A 718 -17.41 19.73 20.23
N ALA A 719 -16.43 18.98 20.77
CA ALA A 719 -15.48 18.22 19.97
C ALA A 719 -16.09 16.89 19.50
N LYS A 720 -15.79 16.51 18.26
CA LYS A 720 -16.13 15.21 17.66
C LYS A 720 -14.97 14.23 17.68
N ILE A 721 -13.75 14.72 17.60
CA ILE A 721 -12.53 13.92 17.79
C ILE A 721 -11.70 14.62 18.88
N CYS A 722 -11.42 13.91 19.97
CA CYS A 722 -10.75 14.49 21.12
C CYS A 722 -9.94 13.45 21.90
N GLY A 723 -8.73 13.83 22.28
CA GLY A 723 -7.95 13.10 23.29
C GLY A 723 -8.27 13.66 24.67
N VAL A 724 -8.72 12.84 25.62
CA VAL A 724 -9.02 13.22 26.99
C VAL A 724 -8.00 12.60 27.93
N ASP A 725 -7.20 13.41 28.60
CA ASP A 725 -6.24 12.95 29.61
C ASP A 725 -6.92 12.97 30.98
N MET A 726 -7.11 11.77 31.53
CA MET A 726 -7.80 11.54 32.80
C MET A 726 -6.88 10.78 33.76
N ILE A 727 -6.71 11.30 34.95
CA ILE A 727 -6.08 10.56 36.04
C ILE A 727 -7.19 9.81 36.81
N ILE A 728 -6.96 8.52 37.07
CA ILE A 728 -7.86 7.64 37.83
C ILE A 728 -7.05 6.99 38.93
N LYS A 729 -7.53 7.08 40.17
CA LYS A 729 -6.83 6.54 41.35
C LYS A 729 -6.76 5.01 41.30
N ASP A 730 -7.90 4.38 41.09
CA ASP A 730 -8.03 2.93 40.91
C ASP A 730 -9.01 2.65 39.78
N TYR A 731 -8.54 2.12 38.67
CA TYR A 731 -9.37 1.89 37.49
C TYR A 731 -10.33 0.71 37.66
N ASP A 732 -10.03 -0.24 38.55
CA ASP A 732 -10.89 -1.40 38.81
C ASP A 732 -12.11 -1.02 39.71
N ASP A 733 -12.01 0.07 40.48
CA ASP A 733 -13.13 0.59 41.26
C ASP A 733 -13.92 1.64 40.46
N LYS A 734 -15.13 1.27 40.04
CA LYS A 734 -16.06 2.21 39.37
C LYS A 734 -16.39 3.47 40.18
N ASN A 735 -16.20 3.45 41.48
CA ASN A 735 -16.45 4.60 42.37
C ASN A 735 -15.17 5.40 42.65
N SER A 736 -14.04 4.98 42.09
CA SER A 736 -12.76 5.64 42.29
C SER A 736 -12.79 7.11 41.90
N SER A 737 -11.95 7.89 42.55
CA SER A 737 -11.77 9.30 42.22
C SER A 737 -11.03 9.45 40.89
N TYR A 738 -11.38 10.49 40.14
CA TYR A 738 -10.77 10.84 38.89
C TYR A 738 -10.60 12.35 38.73
N GLY A 739 -9.86 12.80 37.72
CA GLY A 739 -9.84 14.19 37.28
C GLY A 739 -9.33 14.32 35.88
N ILE A 740 -10.01 15.16 35.08
CA ILE A 740 -9.56 15.47 33.73
C ILE A 740 -8.53 16.59 33.79
N ILE A 741 -7.32 16.32 33.28
CA ILE A 741 -6.21 17.27 33.31
C ILE A 741 -6.06 18.07 32.01
N GLU A 742 -6.45 17.48 30.86
CA GLU A 742 -6.31 18.11 29.55
C GLU A 742 -7.27 17.52 28.53
N LEU A 743 -7.68 18.32 27.54
CA LEU A 743 -8.30 17.89 26.28
C LEU A 743 -7.41 18.28 25.13
N ASN A 744 -7.26 17.35 24.16
CA ASN A 744 -6.38 17.51 23.01
C ASN A 744 -7.18 17.44 21.69
N PHE A 745 -7.09 18.48 20.85
CA PHE A 745 -7.83 18.59 19.58
C PHE A 745 -7.20 17.85 18.41
N ASN A 746 -5.94 17.43 18.51
CA ASN A 746 -5.24 16.66 17.46
C ASN A 746 -4.58 15.42 18.09
N PRO A 747 -5.37 14.43 18.56
CA PRO A 747 -4.82 13.24 19.17
C PRO A 747 -4.14 12.34 18.15
N ALA A 748 -2.93 11.86 18.46
CA ALA A 748 -2.23 10.88 17.65
C ALA A 748 -2.97 9.54 17.67
N ILE A 749 -3.46 9.06 16.52
CA ILE A 749 -4.20 7.80 16.46
C ILE A 749 -3.28 6.57 16.37
N HIS A 750 -2.07 6.72 15.86
CA HIS A 750 -1.13 5.62 15.63
C HIS A 750 -0.75 4.86 16.90
N ILE A 751 -0.64 5.54 18.05
CA ILE A 751 -0.32 4.90 19.33
C ILE A 751 -1.46 4.03 19.87
N HIS A 752 -2.72 4.34 19.50
CA HIS A 752 -3.89 3.54 19.83
C HIS A 752 -4.09 2.40 18.81
N SER A 753 -3.79 2.67 17.53
CA SER A 753 -3.90 1.66 16.48
C SER A 753 -2.86 0.55 16.66
N TYR A 754 -1.64 0.90 17.11
CA TYR A 754 -0.53 -0.03 17.29
C TYR A 754 0.12 0.16 18.67
N PRO A 755 -0.53 -0.24 19.77
CA PRO A 755 0.05 -0.14 21.11
C PRO A 755 1.22 -1.12 21.26
N TYR A 756 2.16 -0.80 22.15
CA TYR A 756 3.28 -1.69 22.46
C TYR A 756 2.82 -2.97 23.16
N ILE A 757 1.84 -2.83 24.05
CA ILE A 757 1.22 -3.94 24.79
C ILE A 757 -0.30 -3.82 24.66
N GLY A 758 -0.97 -4.93 24.38
CA GLY A 758 -2.42 -5.01 24.31
C GLY A 758 -2.93 -5.15 22.88
N LYS A 759 -4.18 -4.75 22.64
CA LYS A 759 -4.91 -4.99 21.39
C LYS A 759 -4.80 -3.80 20.45
N GLU A 760 -4.47 -4.05 19.18
CA GLU A 760 -4.57 -3.06 18.11
C GLU A 760 -6.04 -2.63 17.92
N ARG A 761 -6.27 -1.31 17.76
CA ARG A 761 -7.62 -0.74 17.66
C ARG A 761 -7.87 -0.16 16.27
N GLU A 762 -9.07 -0.41 15.73
CA GLU A 762 -9.50 0.07 14.42
C GLU A 762 -9.91 1.57 14.46
N ILE A 763 -8.98 2.43 14.89
CA ILE A 763 -9.26 3.88 15.08
C ILE A 763 -9.65 4.56 13.78
N ALA A 764 -8.93 4.30 12.69
CA ALA A 764 -9.22 4.89 11.39
C ALA A 764 -10.62 4.51 10.88
N LYS A 765 -11.07 3.28 11.12
CA LYS A 765 -12.45 2.85 10.83
C LYS A 765 -13.50 3.68 11.59
N ALA A 766 -13.25 4.00 12.86
CA ALA A 766 -14.15 4.86 13.64
C ALA A 766 -14.23 6.27 13.06
N ILE A 767 -13.11 6.81 12.55
CA ILE A 767 -13.09 8.11 11.86
C ILE A 767 -13.89 8.05 10.56
N LEU A 768 -13.69 7.02 9.72
CA LEU A 768 -14.46 6.86 8.49
C LEU A 768 -15.97 6.72 8.72
N LYS A 769 -16.37 6.05 9.82
CA LYS A 769 -17.77 6.00 10.26
C LYS A 769 -18.31 7.38 10.68
N LEU A 770 -17.53 8.14 11.45
CA LEU A 770 -17.89 9.51 11.83
C LEU A 770 -18.09 10.41 10.61
N LEU A 771 -17.26 10.22 9.58
CA LEU A 771 -17.36 10.92 8.29
C LEU A 771 -18.49 10.37 7.40
N GLU A 772 -19.17 9.31 7.79
CA GLU A 772 -20.24 8.64 7.02
C GLU A 772 -19.77 8.16 5.63
N LEU A 773 -18.53 7.70 5.55
CA LEU A 773 -17.95 7.12 4.34
C LEU A 773 -18.05 5.58 4.32
N ILE A 774 -18.39 4.98 5.48
CA ILE A 774 -18.64 3.53 5.64
C ILE A 774 -19.79 3.29 6.60
#